data_4541d436847eb8d6071f8611dda5f2a7
#
_entry.id   4541d436847eb8d6071f8611dda5f2a7
#
_cell.length_a   1.000
_cell.length_b   1.000
_cell.length_c   1.000
_cell.angle_alpha   90.00
_cell.angle_beta   90.00
_cell.angle_gamma   90.00
#
_symmetry.space_group_name_H-M   'P 1'
#
loop_
_entity.id
_entity.type
_entity.pdbx_description
1 polymer ?
#
loop_
_entity_poly.entity_id
_entity_poly.type
_entity_poly.pdbx_seq_one_letter_code
_entity_poly.pdbx_strand_id
1 'polypeptide(L)'
;MWGWGKSYDQVTNKIYLFLKVIPALDSHTPIFASSFTMELIKKRLKEHGIFVPSRLKVFRTRKKFMAGPFEIDPITVTHSIPDCCGLVLRCSDGTILHTGDWKIDETPLDGKVFDREALEELSKEGVTLMMSDSTNVLSPGRTTSESVVADALLRHISAAKGRVITTQFASNIHRLGSIKAAADLTGRKLVFVGMSLRTYLDAAWKDGKARIDPSTLIKAEDIDAYAPKDLLIVTTGSQAEPRAALNLASYGSSHSFKLTKEDVVLYSAKVIPGNESRVTDMLNRISEIGSTIVMGKNECLHTSGHGYRGELEEVLRIVKPQHFLPIHGELLFLKEHELLGKSTGIRHTTVVKNGEMLGVSHLRNRRVLSNGFISLGTENLQLKYSDGDKAFGTSNDLLIDERMRIALDGIIVVSMEIFRPQNLDDQVGNTLKGKIRITTRCLWLDQGKLMDSLHKAANAALSSCPVNCPLAHMERIVSEVLRKMVRKYSGKRPEVIAIAVENPAAVIEDEIKTKLSGKAHVDGISTWRRVLDGHGKENNSTKMPIRGVEGLASEEYTTTSSGDDDNISETEDQDEFWKSFVDSSSAEKSIKANNGYVPQKENKPQLKKDSSEESEEEMSGKTSNLESKYSKSAKRNKWKPEEIKKLIDMRGELHDRFQVVKGRMALWEEVSRNLSANGISRSPGQCKSLWTSLLQKYEEVKNEKNTKKKWPYLEDMERILSENEELATK
;
A
#
# COMPACT_ATOMS: atom_id res chain seq x y z
N MET A 1 14.55 -10.11 -4.21
CA MET A 1 13.27 -9.40 -4.42
C MET A 1 13.14 -8.30 -3.41
N TRP A 2 13.29 -7.06 -3.82
CA TRP A 2 13.18 -5.89 -2.98
C TRP A 2 12.25 -4.91 -3.69
N GLY A 3 10.95 -5.04 -3.42
CA GLY A 3 9.93 -4.12 -3.90
C GLY A 3 9.81 -2.92 -2.95
N TRP A 4 9.90 -1.72 -3.47
CA TRP A 4 9.69 -0.48 -2.74
C TRP A 4 8.19 -0.22 -2.54
N GLY A 5 7.73 -0.36 -1.29
CA GLY A 5 6.55 0.35 -0.83
C GLY A 5 7.02 1.59 -0.05
N LYS A 6 6.43 2.74 -0.29
CA LYS A 6 6.61 3.93 0.56
C LYS A 6 6.21 3.57 1.99
N SER A 7 7.15 3.28 2.86
CA SER A 7 6.83 2.88 4.21
C SER A 7 7.82 3.35 5.26
N TYR A 8 7.29 3.62 6.39
CA TYR A 8 7.72 4.44 7.49
C TYR A 8 8.89 3.92 8.35
N ASP A 9 9.30 2.68 8.17
CA ASP A 9 10.45 2.09 8.87
C ASP A 9 11.05 1.01 7.98
N GLN A 10 12.23 1.29 7.41
CA GLN A 10 12.85 0.41 6.44
C GLN A 10 13.12 -1.00 6.99
N VAL A 11 13.53 -1.12 8.25
CA VAL A 11 13.83 -2.43 8.85
C VAL A 11 12.54 -3.18 9.18
N THR A 12 11.58 -2.53 9.82
CA THR A 12 10.29 -3.14 10.17
C THR A 12 9.52 -3.58 8.94
N ASN A 13 9.59 -2.81 7.86
CA ASN A 13 8.90 -3.15 6.61
C ASN A 13 9.57 -4.27 5.83
N LYS A 14 10.89 -4.32 5.79
CA LYS A 14 11.61 -5.47 5.21
C LYS A 14 11.23 -6.76 5.95
N ILE A 15 11.16 -6.74 7.27
CA ILE A 15 10.70 -7.87 8.08
C ILE A 15 9.21 -8.15 7.85
N TYR A 16 8.36 -7.14 7.75
CA TYR A 16 6.91 -7.30 7.52
C TYR A 16 6.60 -7.91 6.14
N LEU A 17 7.26 -7.43 5.08
CA LEU A 17 7.18 -8.03 3.75
C LEU A 17 7.66 -9.49 3.74
N PHE A 18 8.75 -9.76 4.45
CA PHE A 18 9.27 -11.11 4.62
C PHE A 18 8.27 -12.04 5.30
N LEU A 19 7.56 -11.58 6.34
CA LEU A 19 6.51 -12.35 7.02
C LEU A 19 5.34 -12.73 6.11
N LYS A 20 5.00 -11.89 5.13
CA LYS A 20 3.96 -12.20 4.13
C LYS A 20 4.39 -13.30 3.15
N VAL A 21 5.68 -13.49 2.95
CA VAL A 21 6.25 -14.53 2.08
C VAL A 21 6.42 -15.86 2.80
N ILE A 22 6.69 -15.84 4.12
CA ILE A 22 6.94 -17.05 4.92
C ILE A 22 5.87 -18.13 4.77
N PRO A 23 4.55 -17.84 4.79
CA PRO A 23 3.52 -18.85 4.60
C PRO A 23 3.53 -19.51 3.22
N ALA A 24 4.11 -18.83 2.21
CA ALA A 24 4.25 -19.36 0.85
C ALA A 24 5.53 -20.19 0.65
N LEU A 25 6.46 -20.15 1.61
CA LEU A 25 7.67 -20.96 1.60
C LEU A 25 7.39 -22.34 2.18
N ASP A 26 8.13 -23.33 1.69
CA ASP A 26 8.15 -24.66 2.32
C ASP A 26 8.39 -24.56 3.83
N SER A 27 7.66 -25.34 4.61
CA SER A 27 7.74 -25.36 6.07
C SER A 27 9.13 -25.68 6.61
N HIS A 28 9.98 -26.31 5.81
CA HIS A 28 11.36 -26.70 6.15
C HIS A 28 12.42 -25.67 5.72
N THR A 29 12.06 -24.68 4.91
CA THR A 29 13.02 -23.66 4.43
C THR A 29 13.62 -22.89 5.60
N PRO A 30 14.95 -22.94 5.85
CA PRO A 30 15.59 -22.25 6.95
C PRO A 30 15.62 -20.73 6.73
N ILE A 31 15.57 -19.99 7.85
CA ILE A 31 15.63 -18.53 7.89
C ILE A 31 16.93 -18.15 8.61
N PHE A 32 17.83 -17.49 7.88
CA PHE A 32 19.10 -17.04 8.41
C PHE A 32 19.08 -15.53 8.69
N ALA A 33 19.57 -15.11 9.86
CA ALA A 33 19.76 -13.70 10.21
C ALA A 33 20.88 -13.52 11.23
N SER A 34 21.40 -12.28 11.35
CA SER A 34 22.25 -11.89 12.47
C SER A 34 21.46 -11.94 13.80
N SER A 35 22.14 -12.01 14.94
CA SER A 35 21.48 -12.24 16.23
C SER A 35 20.43 -11.20 16.54
N PHE A 36 20.73 -9.91 16.40
CA PHE A 36 19.77 -8.82 16.65
C PHE A 36 18.55 -8.90 15.71
N THR A 37 18.80 -9.05 14.41
CA THR A 37 17.72 -9.18 13.43
C THR A 37 16.87 -10.42 13.71
N MET A 38 17.48 -11.51 14.19
CA MET A 38 16.76 -12.72 14.54
C MET A 38 15.80 -12.52 15.73
N GLU A 39 16.17 -11.70 16.75
CA GLU A 39 15.24 -11.37 17.85
C GLU A 39 14.02 -10.59 17.34
N LEU A 40 14.20 -9.67 16.40
CA LEU A 40 13.08 -8.96 15.75
C LEU A 40 12.20 -9.93 14.96
N ILE A 41 12.81 -10.83 14.16
CA ILE A 41 12.09 -11.86 13.39
C ILE A 41 11.28 -12.76 14.34
N LYS A 42 11.89 -13.28 15.41
CA LYS A 42 11.22 -14.12 16.42
C LYS A 42 9.98 -13.43 17.01
N LYS A 43 10.11 -12.15 17.38
CA LYS A 43 9.01 -11.37 17.93
C LYS A 43 7.86 -11.27 16.92
N ARG A 44 8.15 -10.91 15.68
CA ARG A 44 7.14 -10.78 14.63
C ARG A 44 6.48 -12.11 14.25
N LEU A 45 7.25 -13.19 14.14
CA LEU A 45 6.69 -14.52 13.88
C LEU A 45 5.71 -14.97 14.97
N LYS A 46 6.02 -14.64 16.25
CA LYS A 46 5.12 -14.91 17.37
C LYS A 46 3.84 -14.08 17.30
N GLU A 47 3.95 -12.78 17.01
CA GLU A 47 2.80 -11.87 16.85
C GLU A 47 1.83 -12.35 15.74
N HIS A 48 2.35 -13.01 14.70
CA HIS A 48 1.54 -13.55 13.59
C HIS A 48 1.18 -15.04 13.74
N GLY A 49 1.55 -15.70 14.85
CA GLY A 49 1.21 -17.11 15.09
C GLY A 49 1.91 -18.12 14.15
N ILE A 50 2.99 -17.71 13.47
CA ILE A 50 3.75 -18.54 12.51
C ILE A 50 5.17 -18.86 13.00
N PHE A 51 5.38 -18.90 14.31
CA PHE A 51 6.70 -19.11 14.91
C PHE A 51 7.08 -20.58 14.92
N VAL A 52 8.10 -20.92 14.13
CA VAL A 52 8.69 -22.28 14.04
C VAL A 52 10.19 -22.19 14.36
N PRO A 53 10.61 -22.47 15.62
CA PRO A 53 11.99 -22.29 16.06
C PRO A 53 13.03 -23.07 15.24
N SER A 54 12.70 -24.27 14.76
CA SER A 54 13.63 -25.14 14.02
C SER A 54 14.12 -24.53 12.71
N ARG A 55 13.36 -23.61 12.13
CA ARG A 55 13.72 -22.90 10.88
C ARG A 55 14.72 -21.76 11.13
N LEU A 56 14.87 -21.27 12.35
CA LEU A 56 15.62 -20.06 12.66
C LEU A 56 17.10 -20.39 12.91
N LYS A 57 17.96 -19.83 12.06
CA LYS A 57 19.41 -20.04 12.12
C LYS A 57 20.12 -18.69 12.28
N VAL A 58 20.83 -18.52 13.40
CA VAL A 58 21.63 -17.30 13.65
C VAL A 58 23.01 -17.50 13.05
N PHE A 59 23.47 -16.54 12.26
CA PHE A 59 24.85 -16.48 11.79
C PHE A 59 25.63 -15.33 12.46
N ARG A 60 26.94 -15.38 12.33
CA ARG A 60 27.86 -14.33 12.81
C ARG A 60 28.71 -13.83 11.66
N THR A 61 29.08 -12.55 11.69
CA THR A 61 30.03 -11.96 10.73
C THR A 61 31.36 -12.71 10.76
N ARG A 62 32.02 -12.81 9.62
CA ARG A 62 33.29 -13.56 9.40
C ARG A 62 33.20 -15.05 9.73
N LYS A 63 31.98 -15.63 9.86
CA LYS A 63 31.77 -17.06 10.03
C LYS A 63 30.92 -17.60 8.88
N LYS A 64 31.56 -18.34 7.98
CA LYS A 64 30.93 -18.94 6.81
C LYS A 64 29.89 -20.00 7.19
N PHE A 65 28.86 -20.14 6.38
CA PHE A 65 27.84 -21.18 6.48
C PHE A 65 27.26 -21.55 5.11
N MET A 66 26.63 -22.71 5.01
CA MET A 66 25.99 -23.15 3.77
C MET A 66 24.50 -22.80 3.77
N ALA A 67 24.02 -22.27 2.64
CA ALA A 67 22.60 -22.03 2.37
C ALA A 67 22.26 -22.54 0.97
N GLY A 68 21.73 -23.76 0.86
CA GLY A 68 21.55 -24.44 -0.41
C GLY A 68 22.89 -24.64 -1.13
N PRO A 69 23.01 -24.23 -2.41
CA PRO A 69 24.26 -24.38 -3.17
C PRO A 69 25.31 -23.31 -2.87
N PHE A 70 25.01 -22.35 -1.99
CA PHE A 70 25.88 -21.23 -1.71
C PHE A 70 26.63 -21.39 -0.39
N GLU A 71 27.96 -21.16 -0.43
CA GLU A 71 28.72 -20.79 0.76
C GLU A 71 28.51 -19.31 1.01
N ILE A 72 27.97 -18.96 2.17
CA ILE A 72 27.69 -17.60 2.59
C ILE A 72 28.76 -17.14 3.58
N ASP A 73 29.38 -15.98 3.30
CA ASP A 73 30.34 -15.33 4.17
C ASP A 73 29.85 -13.91 4.52
N PRO A 74 29.32 -13.71 5.73
CA PRO A 74 28.88 -12.38 6.16
C PRO A 74 30.07 -11.50 6.54
N ILE A 75 30.23 -10.35 5.88
CA ILE A 75 31.23 -9.34 6.18
C ILE A 75 30.64 -8.19 6.97
N THR A 76 31.40 -7.57 7.86
CA THR A 76 30.92 -6.44 8.67
C THR A 76 30.80 -5.18 7.84
N VAL A 77 29.61 -4.58 7.85
CA VAL A 77 29.38 -3.21 7.32
C VAL A 77 28.82 -2.35 8.44
N THR A 78 29.02 -1.03 8.36
CA THR A 78 28.45 -0.10 9.33
C THR A 78 27.13 0.49 8.83
N HIS A 79 26.16 0.60 9.73
CA HIS A 79 24.85 1.21 9.51
C HIS A 79 24.27 1.68 10.86
N SER A 80 22.98 1.99 10.90
CA SER A 80 22.29 2.47 12.12
C SER A 80 21.83 1.37 13.07
N ILE A 81 21.87 0.09 12.68
CA ILE A 81 21.48 -1.05 13.53
C ILE A 81 22.69 -1.94 13.87
N PRO A 82 22.65 -2.65 15.01
CA PRO A 82 23.71 -3.60 15.36
C PRO A 82 23.83 -4.75 14.37
N ASP A 83 25.05 -5.28 14.20
CA ASP A 83 25.39 -6.45 13.37
C ASP A 83 24.98 -6.32 11.91
N CYS A 84 25.06 -5.13 11.35
CA CYS A 84 24.92 -4.96 9.90
C CYS A 84 26.00 -5.75 9.15
N CYS A 85 25.59 -6.42 8.10
CA CYS A 85 26.50 -7.20 7.28
C CYS A 85 26.16 -7.11 5.79
N GLY A 86 27.20 -7.11 4.97
CA GLY A 86 27.15 -7.54 3.58
C GLY A 86 27.23 -9.07 3.52
N LEU A 87 26.77 -9.65 2.42
CA LEU A 87 26.81 -11.11 2.20
C LEU A 87 27.65 -11.39 0.96
N VAL A 88 28.67 -12.24 1.12
CA VAL A 88 29.40 -12.85 0.04
C VAL A 88 28.80 -14.22 -0.21
N LEU A 89 28.32 -14.47 -1.42
CA LEU A 89 27.72 -15.74 -1.81
C LEU A 89 28.64 -16.40 -2.85
N ARG A 90 29.23 -17.56 -2.53
CA ARG A 90 30.08 -18.32 -3.43
C ARG A 90 29.35 -19.55 -3.91
N CYS A 91 29.42 -19.81 -5.20
CA CYS A 91 28.91 -21.03 -5.84
C CYS A 91 29.83 -21.44 -7.01
N SER A 92 29.51 -22.55 -7.69
CA SER A 92 30.25 -23.02 -8.88
C SER A 92 30.37 -21.98 -9.99
N ASP A 93 29.41 -21.05 -10.08
CA ASP A 93 29.33 -20.06 -11.15
C ASP A 93 30.02 -18.73 -10.80
N GLY A 94 30.52 -18.57 -9.59
CA GLY A 94 31.31 -17.41 -9.17
C GLY A 94 30.92 -16.86 -7.81
N THR A 95 31.47 -15.68 -7.52
CA THR A 95 31.32 -14.98 -6.25
C THR A 95 30.44 -13.76 -6.43
N ILE A 96 29.41 -13.64 -5.60
CA ILE A 96 28.47 -12.52 -5.56
C ILE A 96 28.67 -11.76 -4.25
N LEU A 97 28.85 -10.45 -4.33
CA LEU A 97 28.82 -9.53 -3.18
C LEU A 97 27.52 -8.75 -3.17
N HIS A 98 26.70 -8.96 -2.14
CA HIS A 98 25.56 -8.09 -1.81
C HIS A 98 25.90 -7.26 -0.59
N THR A 99 26.06 -5.94 -0.76
CA THR A 99 26.59 -5.07 0.31
C THR A 99 25.61 -4.91 1.49
N GLY A 100 24.32 -5.14 1.26
CA GLY A 100 23.29 -4.65 2.18
C GLY A 100 23.19 -3.13 2.15
N ASP A 101 22.57 -2.54 3.17
CA ASP A 101 22.54 -1.09 3.42
C ASP A 101 23.80 -0.77 4.23
N TRP A 102 24.59 0.22 3.82
CA TRP A 102 25.88 0.44 4.42
C TRP A 102 26.41 1.88 4.28
N LYS A 103 27.30 2.25 5.15
CA LYS A 103 28.21 3.41 5.06
C LYS A 103 29.60 3.02 5.54
N ILE A 104 30.59 3.91 5.41
CA ILE A 104 31.88 3.74 6.06
C ILE A 104 31.93 4.67 7.27
N ASP A 105 31.84 4.09 8.47
CA ASP A 105 32.03 4.82 9.72
C ASP A 105 33.37 4.43 10.34
N GLU A 106 34.27 5.39 10.49
CA GLU A 106 35.61 5.15 11.00
C GLU A 106 35.65 5.09 12.53
N THR A 107 34.63 5.68 13.19
CA THR A 107 34.51 5.74 14.66
C THR A 107 33.11 5.31 15.10
N PRO A 108 32.69 4.08 14.74
CA PRO A 108 31.36 3.59 15.11
C PRO A 108 31.25 3.39 16.61
N LEU A 109 30.06 3.65 17.16
CA LEU A 109 29.82 3.63 18.63
C LEU A 109 29.95 2.25 19.27
N ASP A 110 29.81 1.17 18.50
CA ASP A 110 29.99 -0.20 18.96
C ASP A 110 31.41 -0.74 18.71
N GLY A 111 32.30 0.07 18.13
CA GLY A 111 33.69 -0.28 17.82
C GLY A 111 33.87 -1.22 16.61
N LYS A 112 32.78 -1.62 15.92
CA LYS A 112 32.83 -2.49 14.75
C LYS A 112 32.97 -1.67 13.49
N VAL A 113 34.19 -1.45 13.04
CA VAL A 113 34.50 -0.70 11.83
C VAL A 113 34.07 -1.45 10.58
N PHE A 114 33.91 -0.71 9.47
CA PHE A 114 33.65 -1.26 8.16
C PHE A 114 34.81 -2.15 7.69
N ASP A 115 34.52 -3.34 7.21
CA ASP A 115 35.49 -4.40 6.93
C ASP A 115 36.13 -4.24 5.53
N ARG A 116 37.06 -3.29 5.40
CA ARG A 116 37.81 -3.07 4.15
C ARG A 116 38.69 -4.26 3.80
N GLU A 117 39.32 -4.90 4.80
CA GLU A 117 40.18 -6.05 4.61
C GLU A 117 39.45 -7.19 3.88
N ALA A 118 38.19 -7.47 4.30
CA ALA A 118 37.36 -8.45 3.61
C ALA A 118 37.12 -8.08 2.14
N LEU A 119 36.91 -6.79 1.82
CA LEU A 119 36.73 -6.36 0.44
C LEU A 119 38.01 -6.48 -0.39
N GLU A 120 39.16 -6.21 0.21
CA GLU A 120 40.46 -6.39 -0.44
C GLU A 120 40.77 -7.89 -0.70
N GLU A 121 40.46 -8.76 0.25
CA GLU A 121 40.53 -10.22 0.07
C GLU A 121 39.64 -10.69 -1.09
N LEU A 122 38.40 -10.21 -1.13
CA LEU A 122 37.45 -10.50 -2.21
C LEU A 122 37.91 -9.97 -3.56
N SER A 123 38.56 -8.81 -3.59
CA SER A 123 39.13 -8.27 -4.82
C SER A 123 40.22 -9.19 -5.40
N LYS A 124 41.05 -9.81 -4.53
CA LYS A 124 42.07 -10.81 -4.93
C LYS A 124 41.45 -12.11 -5.40
N GLU A 125 40.37 -12.54 -4.75
CA GLU A 125 39.58 -13.74 -5.14
C GLU A 125 38.86 -13.51 -6.49
N GLY A 126 38.39 -12.30 -6.75
CA GLY A 126 37.62 -11.91 -7.91
C GLY A 126 36.12 -12.02 -7.67
N VAL A 127 35.41 -10.89 -7.83
CA VAL A 127 33.96 -10.78 -7.66
C VAL A 127 33.26 -10.81 -9.01
N THR A 128 32.43 -11.81 -9.24
CA THR A 128 31.65 -11.96 -10.49
C THR A 128 30.55 -10.91 -10.58
N LEU A 129 29.81 -10.70 -9.49
CA LEU A 129 28.73 -9.73 -9.42
C LEU A 129 28.76 -8.99 -8.09
N MET A 130 28.72 -7.66 -8.15
CA MET A 130 28.50 -6.83 -6.97
C MET A 130 27.12 -6.15 -7.09
N MET A 131 26.32 -6.25 -6.03
CA MET A 131 25.07 -5.54 -5.85
C MET A 131 25.22 -4.57 -4.67
N SER A 132 25.04 -3.26 -4.90
CA SER A 132 25.31 -2.24 -3.88
C SER A 132 24.22 -1.20 -3.76
N ASP A 133 24.00 -0.76 -2.51
CA ASP A 133 23.12 0.33 -2.09
C ASP A 133 23.41 1.63 -2.84
N SER A 134 22.37 2.28 -3.34
CA SER A 134 22.45 3.51 -4.16
C SER A 134 21.78 4.72 -3.50
N THR A 135 21.29 4.61 -2.27
CA THR A 135 20.40 5.59 -1.62
C THR A 135 20.95 7.03 -1.64
N ASN A 136 22.24 7.21 -1.43
CA ASN A 136 22.85 8.54 -1.33
C ASN A 136 23.91 8.84 -2.42
N VAL A 137 23.87 8.20 -3.56
CA VAL A 137 24.82 8.41 -4.65
C VAL A 137 24.88 9.87 -5.14
N LEU A 138 23.80 10.63 -4.99
CA LEU A 138 23.74 12.07 -5.34
C LEU A 138 24.38 12.97 -4.26
N SER A 139 24.63 12.45 -3.06
CA SER A 139 25.25 13.21 -1.97
C SER A 139 26.77 13.21 -2.14
N PRO A 140 27.45 14.37 -2.38
CA PRO A 140 28.89 14.41 -2.56
C PRO A 140 29.63 14.17 -1.24
N GLY A 141 30.88 13.72 -1.34
CA GLY A 141 31.75 13.50 -0.19
C GLY A 141 31.47 12.21 0.56
N ARG A 142 31.57 12.25 1.88
CA ARG A 142 31.46 11.11 2.80
C ARG A 142 30.45 11.41 3.91
N THR A 143 29.89 10.37 4.50
CA THR A 143 29.02 10.48 5.68
C THR A 143 29.82 10.85 6.91
N THR A 144 29.20 11.59 7.83
CA THR A 144 29.73 11.81 9.17
C THR A 144 29.59 10.57 10.05
N SER A 145 30.48 10.41 11.03
CA SER A 145 30.36 9.35 12.01
C SER A 145 29.17 9.57 12.96
N GLU A 146 28.63 8.49 13.49
CA GLU A 146 27.59 8.51 14.54
C GLU A 146 28.15 9.09 15.86
N SER A 147 29.49 9.07 16.09
CA SER A 147 30.13 9.73 17.23
C SER A 147 29.93 11.25 17.23
N VAL A 148 29.98 11.90 16.07
CA VAL A 148 29.71 13.34 15.93
C VAL A 148 28.26 13.67 16.32
N VAL A 149 27.32 12.78 15.98
CA VAL A 149 25.91 12.94 16.39
C VAL A 149 25.76 12.76 17.92
N ALA A 150 26.51 11.82 18.51
CA ALA A 150 26.50 11.63 19.96
C ALA A 150 26.98 12.88 20.70
N ASP A 151 28.07 13.52 20.23
CA ASP A 151 28.60 14.76 20.82
C ASP A 151 27.59 15.92 20.66
N ALA A 152 26.95 16.03 19.50
CA ALA A 152 25.93 17.04 19.27
C ALA A 152 24.70 16.85 20.17
N LEU A 153 24.22 15.63 20.32
CA LEU A 153 23.12 15.31 21.24
C LEU A 153 23.48 15.69 22.69
N LEU A 154 24.66 15.30 23.15
CA LEU A 154 25.14 15.65 24.52
C LEU A 154 25.15 17.17 24.70
N ARG A 155 25.72 17.92 23.76
CA ARG A 155 25.79 19.39 23.79
C ARG A 155 24.40 20.02 23.93
N HIS A 156 23.45 19.65 23.08
CA HIS A 156 22.10 20.22 23.11
C HIS A 156 21.30 19.79 24.34
N ILE A 157 21.44 18.53 24.81
CA ILE A 157 20.77 18.03 26.01
C ILE A 157 21.31 18.72 27.25
N SER A 158 22.63 18.97 27.34
CA SER A 158 23.26 19.66 28.46
C SER A 158 22.88 21.15 28.48
N ALA A 159 22.75 21.80 27.34
CA ALA A 159 22.40 23.23 27.27
C ALA A 159 20.92 23.51 27.57
N ALA A 160 20.05 22.53 27.48
CA ALA A 160 18.62 22.69 27.64
C ALA A 160 18.24 22.90 29.12
N LYS A 161 17.51 23.99 29.42
CA LYS A 161 17.03 24.35 30.76
C LYS A 161 15.71 23.65 31.12
N GLY A 162 14.88 23.34 30.14
CA GLY A 162 13.59 22.67 30.29
C GLY A 162 13.65 21.18 29.96
N ARG A 163 12.49 20.63 29.70
CA ARG A 163 12.31 19.24 29.23
C ARG A 163 12.86 19.08 27.83
N VAL A 164 13.60 18.01 27.59
CA VAL A 164 14.14 17.67 26.29
C VAL A 164 13.32 16.53 25.69
N ILE A 165 12.89 16.70 24.45
CA ILE A 165 12.17 15.69 23.66
C ILE A 165 13.00 15.42 22.41
N THR A 166 13.40 14.17 22.20
CA THR A 166 14.11 13.80 20.97
C THR A 166 13.30 12.84 20.13
N THR A 167 13.32 13.03 18.81
CA THR A 167 12.72 12.10 17.86
C THR A 167 13.76 11.63 16.86
N GLN A 168 13.72 10.33 16.55
CA GLN A 168 14.67 9.64 15.66
C GLN A 168 14.06 8.37 15.07
N PHE A 169 14.79 7.71 14.19
CA PHE A 169 14.41 6.36 13.75
C PHE A 169 14.50 5.38 14.93
N ALA A 170 13.41 4.71 15.24
CA ALA A 170 13.33 3.77 16.37
C ALA A 170 14.32 2.59 16.24
N SER A 171 14.71 2.25 15.03
CA SER A 171 15.69 1.20 14.73
C SER A 171 17.14 1.60 15.02
N ASN A 172 17.45 2.90 15.19
CA ASN A 172 18.81 3.33 15.44
C ASN A 172 19.21 3.12 16.92
N ILE A 173 19.60 1.89 17.23
CA ILE A 173 19.99 1.45 18.59
C ILE A 173 21.26 2.18 19.06
N HIS A 174 22.19 2.48 18.16
CA HIS A 174 23.41 3.20 18.51
C HIS A 174 23.10 4.61 19.04
N ARG A 175 22.19 5.33 18.36
CA ARG A 175 21.75 6.67 18.78
C ARG A 175 20.97 6.64 20.11
N LEU A 176 20.15 5.60 20.33
CA LEU A 176 19.52 5.40 21.64
C LEU A 176 20.57 5.27 22.76
N GLY A 177 21.67 4.56 22.51
CA GLY A 177 22.80 4.46 23.43
C GLY A 177 23.45 5.82 23.72
N SER A 178 23.62 6.69 22.71
CA SER A 178 24.14 8.05 22.88
C SER A 178 23.20 8.93 23.69
N ILE A 179 21.90 8.83 23.46
CA ILE A 179 20.89 9.56 24.24
C ILE A 179 20.90 9.10 25.70
N LYS A 180 21.06 7.80 25.97
CA LYS A 180 21.19 7.27 27.33
C LYS A 180 22.44 7.83 28.01
N ALA A 181 23.58 7.81 27.33
CA ALA A 181 24.81 8.37 27.88
C ALA A 181 24.68 9.87 28.20
N ALA A 182 24.00 10.63 27.32
CA ALA A 182 23.72 12.04 27.60
C ALA A 182 22.74 12.23 28.77
N ALA A 183 21.73 11.35 28.90
CA ALA A 183 20.83 11.37 30.05
C ALA A 183 21.58 11.15 31.38
N ASP A 184 22.48 10.16 31.41
CA ASP A 184 23.29 9.83 32.61
C ASP A 184 24.21 10.98 32.97
N LEU A 185 24.92 11.58 32.01
CA LEU A 185 25.83 12.69 32.23
C LEU A 185 25.13 13.97 32.73
N THR A 186 23.86 14.16 32.32
CA THR A 186 23.06 15.34 32.72
C THR A 186 22.12 15.07 33.89
N GLY A 187 22.10 13.85 34.44
CA GLY A 187 21.20 13.44 35.54
C GLY A 187 19.73 13.34 35.12
N ARG A 188 19.39 13.43 33.81
CA ARG A 188 18.02 13.39 33.33
C ARG A 188 17.45 11.97 33.34
N LYS A 189 16.19 11.87 33.72
CA LYS A 189 15.43 10.61 33.69
C LYS A 189 14.94 10.33 32.26
N LEU A 190 15.20 9.12 31.78
CA LEU A 190 14.89 8.71 30.40
C LEU A 190 13.51 8.07 30.32
N VAL A 191 12.71 8.55 29.34
CA VAL A 191 11.36 8.04 29.06
C VAL A 191 11.24 7.69 27.58
N PHE A 192 10.69 6.51 27.27
CA PHE A 192 10.39 6.12 25.88
C PHE A 192 8.88 6.16 25.61
N VAL A 193 8.47 6.97 24.65
CA VAL A 193 7.08 7.11 24.21
C VAL A 193 6.94 6.65 22.75
N GLY A 194 6.34 5.49 22.57
CA GLY A 194 6.09 4.86 21.29
C GLY A 194 6.46 3.37 21.28
N MET A 195 5.59 2.56 20.69
CA MET A 195 5.69 1.10 20.75
C MET A 195 6.92 0.57 20.00
N SER A 196 7.27 1.14 18.85
CA SER A 196 8.42 0.69 18.06
C SER A 196 9.75 0.86 18.84
N LEU A 197 9.94 1.96 19.57
CA LEU A 197 11.12 2.16 20.43
C LEU A 197 11.30 1.03 21.43
N ARG A 198 10.22 0.65 22.13
CA ARG A 198 10.24 -0.46 23.10
C ARG A 198 10.54 -1.79 22.38
N THR A 199 9.95 -2.01 21.22
CA THR A 199 10.18 -3.25 20.44
C THR A 199 11.64 -3.43 20.05
N TYR A 200 12.29 -2.38 19.55
CA TYR A 200 13.69 -2.43 19.17
C TYR A 200 14.61 -2.53 20.38
N LEU A 201 14.31 -1.77 21.43
CA LEU A 201 15.08 -1.83 22.69
C LEU A 201 15.01 -3.22 23.31
N ASP A 202 13.82 -3.84 23.42
CA ASP A 202 13.64 -5.19 23.97
C ASP A 202 14.44 -6.24 23.18
N ALA A 203 14.44 -6.13 21.84
CA ALA A 203 15.21 -7.04 20.99
C ALA A 203 16.72 -6.85 21.18
N ALA A 204 17.19 -5.60 21.25
CA ALA A 204 18.61 -5.29 21.48
C ALA A 204 19.07 -5.68 22.89
N TRP A 205 18.21 -5.51 23.90
CA TRP A 205 18.48 -5.93 25.29
C TRP A 205 18.61 -7.44 25.39
N LYS A 206 17.68 -8.20 24.83
CA LYS A 206 17.73 -9.67 24.78
C LYS A 206 18.96 -10.21 24.08
N ASP A 207 19.46 -9.50 23.09
CA ASP A 207 20.67 -9.86 22.35
C ASP A 207 21.95 -9.29 22.99
N GLY A 208 21.87 -8.60 24.12
CA GLY A 208 23.01 -8.02 24.83
C GLY A 208 23.66 -6.83 24.12
N LYS A 209 22.97 -6.18 23.19
CA LYS A 209 23.46 -5.06 22.36
C LYS A 209 22.92 -3.69 22.76
N ALA A 210 21.91 -3.64 23.62
CA ALA A 210 21.45 -2.39 24.18
C ALA A 210 22.28 -2.01 25.40
N ARG A 211 22.65 -0.71 25.47
CA ARG A 211 23.26 -0.11 26.66
C ARG A 211 22.21 0.42 27.67
N ILE A 212 20.92 0.15 27.38
CA ILE A 212 19.79 0.63 28.18
C ILE A 212 19.05 -0.60 28.70
N ASP A 213 18.97 -0.71 30.01
CA ASP A 213 18.08 -1.67 30.67
C ASP A 213 16.63 -1.14 30.56
N PRO A 214 15.70 -1.84 29.87
CA PRO A 214 14.33 -1.39 29.77
C PRO A 214 13.61 -1.19 31.10
N SER A 215 14.05 -1.88 32.17
CA SER A 215 13.48 -1.76 33.50
C SER A 215 13.81 -0.43 34.21
N THR A 216 14.86 0.26 33.77
CA THR A 216 15.29 1.56 34.32
C THR A 216 14.60 2.76 33.71
N LEU A 217 13.80 2.56 32.68
CA LEU A 217 13.05 3.63 32.00
C LEU A 217 11.86 4.06 32.86
N ILE A 218 11.67 5.37 32.99
CA ILE A 218 10.43 5.91 33.55
C ILE A 218 9.26 5.55 32.63
N LYS A 219 8.14 5.16 33.19
CA LYS A 219 6.92 4.89 32.46
C LYS A 219 6.33 6.20 31.91
N ALA A 220 5.67 6.13 30.76
CA ALA A 220 5.05 7.32 30.18
C ALA A 220 3.94 7.92 31.05
N GLU A 221 3.29 7.10 31.87
CA GLU A 221 2.24 7.49 32.81
C GLU A 221 2.81 8.30 34.01
N ASP A 222 4.11 8.18 34.29
CA ASP A 222 4.76 8.82 35.45
C ASP A 222 5.50 10.11 35.04
N ILE A 223 5.39 10.59 33.82
CA ILE A 223 6.08 11.79 33.31
C ILE A 223 5.80 13.02 34.19
N ASP A 224 4.56 13.21 34.59
CA ASP A 224 4.10 14.37 35.33
C ASP A 224 4.56 14.35 36.83
N ALA A 225 5.13 13.23 37.30
CA ALA A 225 5.72 13.12 38.65
C ALA A 225 7.13 13.73 38.73
N TYR A 226 7.73 14.12 37.62
CA TYR A 226 9.10 14.65 37.56
C TYR A 226 9.12 16.09 37.07
N ALA A 227 10.08 16.87 37.57
CA ALA A 227 10.27 18.22 37.08
C ALA A 227 10.71 18.21 35.60
N PRO A 228 10.20 19.11 34.76
CA PRO A 228 10.52 19.12 33.32
C PRO A 228 12.03 19.09 33.02
N LYS A 229 12.82 19.83 33.74
CA LYS A 229 14.29 19.88 33.61
C LYS A 229 14.97 18.52 33.81
N ASP A 230 14.35 17.61 34.56
CA ASP A 230 14.91 16.31 34.91
C ASP A 230 14.50 15.21 33.91
N LEU A 231 13.74 15.58 32.87
CA LEU A 231 13.22 14.62 31.88
C LEU A 231 13.94 14.73 30.53
N LEU A 232 14.20 13.56 29.95
CA LEU A 232 14.59 13.38 28.57
C LEU A 232 13.66 12.34 27.92
N ILE A 233 12.78 12.79 27.03
CA ILE A 233 11.76 11.95 26.40
C ILE A 233 12.22 11.58 24.98
N VAL A 234 12.26 10.29 24.68
CA VAL A 234 12.51 9.77 23.34
C VAL A 234 11.19 9.36 22.71
N THR A 235 10.87 9.92 21.55
CA THR A 235 9.56 9.72 20.90
C THR A 235 9.68 9.07 19.53
N THR A 236 8.62 8.36 19.12
CA THR A 236 8.37 8.04 17.71
C THR A 236 7.74 9.24 17.01
N GLY A 237 7.82 9.28 15.69
CA GLY A 237 7.16 10.32 14.88
C GLY A 237 8.12 11.19 14.08
N SER A 238 9.35 10.73 13.84
CA SER A 238 10.30 11.47 12.99
C SER A 238 9.83 11.64 11.55
N GLN A 239 8.82 10.90 11.12
CA GLN A 239 8.20 11.01 9.78
C GLN A 239 6.73 11.47 9.87
N ALA A 240 6.32 12.02 11.01
CA ALA A 240 4.97 12.48 11.30
C ALA A 240 3.89 11.40 10.97
N GLU A 241 4.17 10.14 11.32
CA GLU A 241 3.19 9.06 11.16
C GLU A 241 1.93 9.37 11.99
N PRO A 242 0.72 9.09 11.49
CA PRO A 242 -0.53 9.54 12.12
C PRO A 242 -0.70 9.14 13.60
N ARG A 243 -0.18 7.95 13.98
CA ARG A 243 -0.30 7.40 15.34
C ARG A 243 0.99 7.51 16.15
N ALA A 244 2.00 8.19 15.63
CA ALA A 244 3.27 8.34 16.33
C ALA A 244 3.19 9.37 17.45
N ALA A 245 3.96 9.13 18.51
CA ALA A 245 3.85 9.88 19.78
C ALA A 245 4.05 11.40 19.60
N LEU A 246 5.08 11.83 18.88
CA LEU A 246 5.34 13.26 18.67
C LEU A 246 4.26 13.92 17.82
N ASN A 247 3.76 13.23 16.78
CA ASN A 247 2.69 13.77 15.96
C ASN A 247 1.38 13.93 16.75
N LEU A 248 1.01 12.93 17.58
CA LEU A 248 -0.14 13.05 18.48
C LEU A 248 0.05 14.18 19.51
N ALA A 249 1.26 14.32 20.07
CA ALA A 249 1.57 15.41 21.01
C ALA A 249 1.46 16.79 20.33
N SER A 250 1.84 16.93 19.06
CA SER A 250 1.69 18.19 18.30
C SER A 250 0.24 18.60 18.08
N TYR A 251 -0.71 17.66 18.07
CA TYR A 251 -2.16 17.93 18.05
C TYR A 251 -2.78 18.11 19.44
N GLY A 252 -1.99 17.99 20.51
CA GLY A 252 -2.53 17.97 21.87
C GLY A 252 -3.33 16.70 22.23
N SER A 253 -3.36 15.70 21.32
CA SER A 253 -4.14 14.47 21.48
C SER A 253 -3.31 13.28 22.03
N SER A 254 -2.09 13.52 22.52
CA SER A 254 -1.29 12.49 23.17
C SER A 254 -1.78 12.25 24.59
N HIS A 255 -1.98 10.96 24.94
CA HIS A 255 -2.31 10.55 26.30
C HIS A 255 -1.06 10.43 27.19
N SER A 256 0.14 10.45 26.61
CA SER A 256 1.39 10.23 27.35
C SER A 256 2.04 11.50 27.85
N PHE A 257 1.99 12.59 27.07
CA PHE A 257 2.52 13.89 27.46
C PHE A 257 1.98 15.01 26.55
N LYS A 258 1.95 16.23 27.05
CA LYS A 258 1.61 17.44 26.29
C LYS A 258 2.86 18.27 26.09
N LEU A 259 2.98 18.86 24.90
CA LEU A 259 4.05 19.80 24.58
C LEU A 259 3.77 21.17 25.27
N THR A 260 4.85 21.82 25.67
CA THR A 260 4.82 23.16 26.29
C THR A 260 5.85 24.07 25.62
N LYS A 261 5.71 25.39 25.85
CA LYS A 261 6.64 26.38 25.27
C LYS A 261 8.07 26.29 25.84
N GLU A 262 8.25 25.66 27.00
CA GLU A 262 9.55 25.46 27.66
C GLU A 262 10.28 24.21 27.12
N ASP A 263 9.63 23.40 26.27
CA ASP A 263 10.23 22.18 25.73
C ASP A 263 11.24 22.46 24.65
N VAL A 264 12.29 21.65 24.62
CA VAL A 264 13.29 21.63 23.54
C VAL A 264 13.12 20.31 22.75
N VAL A 265 12.74 20.42 21.49
CA VAL A 265 12.55 19.28 20.58
C VAL A 265 13.77 19.12 19.69
N LEU A 266 14.55 18.06 19.91
CA LEU A 266 15.69 17.68 19.06
C LEU A 266 15.22 16.77 17.94
N TYR A 267 15.18 17.27 16.71
CA TYR A 267 14.80 16.49 15.52
C TYR A 267 16.01 15.76 14.95
N SER A 268 16.26 14.54 15.42
CA SER A 268 17.44 13.73 15.13
C SER A 268 17.17 12.72 13.99
N ALA A 269 16.56 13.18 12.90
CA ALA A 269 16.23 12.34 11.75
C ALA A 269 16.36 13.14 10.44
N LYS A 270 16.41 12.41 9.32
CA LYS A 270 16.23 12.97 7.97
C LYS A 270 14.79 12.70 7.54
N VAL A 271 14.15 13.67 6.92
CA VAL A 271 12.85 13.48 6.28
C VAL A 271 13.01 12.54 5.09
N ILE A 272 12.20 11.49 5.04
CA ILE A 272 12.17 10.55 3.91
C ILE A 272 11.33 11.19 2.80
N PRO A 273 11.79 11.16 1.53
CA PRO A 273 11.05 11.70 0.40
C PRO A 273 9.58 11.23 0.36
N GLY A 274 8.66 12.19 0.23
CA GLY A 274 7.21 11.98 0.27
C GLY A 274 6.57 12.14 1.65
N ASN A 275 7.34 12.49 2.69
CA ASN A 275 6.84 12.81 4.03
C ASN A 275 6.98 14.30 4.38
N GLU A 276 7.51 15.10 3.46
CA GLU A 276 7.89 16.49 3.68
C GLU A 276 6.74 17.33 4.24
N SER A 277 5.58 17.34 3.57
CA SER A 277 4.42 18.12 4.01
C SER A 277 3.97 17.72 5.41
N ARG A 278 3.84 16.42 5.69
CA ARG A 278 3.40 15.95 7.01
C ARG A 278 4.37 16.31 8.12
N VAL A 279 5.66 16.19 7.86
CA VAL A 279 6.70 16.56 8.84
C VAL A 279 6.69 18.06 9.05
N THR A 280 6.59 18.87 7.99
CA THR A 280 6.48 20.32 8.08
C THR A 280 5.25 20.74 8.89
N ASP A 281 4.08 20.15 8.61
CA ASP A 281 2.85 20.45 9.36
C ASP A 281 2.98 20.08 10.85
N MET A 282 3.61 18.96 11.18
CA MET A 282 3.89 18.60 12.57
C MET A 282 4.82 19.61 13.24
N LEU A 283 5.90 20.02 12.57
CA LEU A 283 6.86 20.98 13.10
C LEU A 283 6.24 22.38 13.26
N ASN A 284 5.36 22.79 12.34
CA ASN A 284 4.60 24.05 12.46
C ASN A 284 3.74 24.04 13.72
N ARG A 285 2.96 22.98 13.96
CA ARG A 285 2.17 22.87 15.21
C ARG A 285 3.02 22.91 16.47
N ILE A 286 4.21 22.28 16.46
CA ILE A 286 5.16 22.33 17.57
C ILE A 286 5.67 23.77 17.78
N SER A 287 5.95 24.49 16.71
CA SER A 287 6.33 25.91 16.75
C SER A 287 5.21 26.80 17.25
N GLU A 288 3.96 26.56 16.85
CA GLU A 288 2.77 27.29 17.34
C GLU A 288 2.57 27.13 18.85
N ILE A 289 2.89 25.94 19.40
CA ILE A 289 2.90 25.72 20.86
C ILE A 289 3.98 26.57 21.55
N GLY A 290 5.01 27.00 20.81
CA GLY A 290 6.14 27.78 21.31
C GLY A 290 7.34 26.95 21.75
N SER A 291 7.35 25.63 21.52
CA SER A 291 8.49 24.78 21.82
C SER A 291 9.69 25.10 20.92
N THR A 292 10.89 25.07 21.47
CA THR A 292 12.12 25.27 20.67
C THR A 292 12.44 24.02 19.86
N ILE A 293 12.57 24.15 18.54
CA ILE A 293 12.96 23.04 17.64
C ILE A 293 14.42 23.21 17.23
N VAL A 294 15.23 22.18 17.48
CA VAL A 294 16.63 22.11 17.04
C VAL A 294 16.72 21.05 15.93
N MET A 295 17.09 21.48 14.73
CA MET A 295 17.19 20.63 13.54
C MET A 295 18.13 21.22 12.48
N GLY A 296 18.49 20.42 11.49
CA GLY A 296 19.28 20.87 10.36
C GLY A 296 20.70 20.31 10.34
N LYS A 297 21.38 20.49 9.20
CA LYS A 297 22.72 19.93 8.99
C LYS A 297 23.77 20.52 9.94
N ASN A 298 23.69 21.81 10.23
CA ASN A 298 24.67 22.50 11.07
C ASN A 298 24.61 22.04 12.53
N GLU A 299 23.47 21.56 12.98
CA GLU A 299 23.30 21.05 14.35
C GLU A 299 23.89 19.66 14.55
N CYS A 300 24.26 18.97 13.47
CA CYS A 300 24.85 17.62 13.49
C CYS A 300 24.04 16.57 14.25
N LEU A 301 22.73 16.77 14.38
CA LEU A 301 21.83 15.84 15.11
C LEU A 301 21.50 14.56 14.33
N HIS A 302 21.90 14.47 13.07
CA HIS A 302 21.62 13.31 12.23
C HIS A 302 22.77 13.02 11.26
N THR A 303 23.11 11.75 11.13
CA THR A 303 23.90 11.21 10.01
C THR A 303 23.15 10.08 9.31
N SER A 304 23.39 9.93 8.00
CA SER A 304 22.78 8.84 7.23
C SER A 304 23.38 7.48 7.61
N GLY A 305 22.57 6.41 7.53
CA GLY A 305 23.07 5.04 7.57
C GLY A 305 23.62 4.54 6.23
N HIS A 306 23.46 5.32 5.14
CA HIS A 306 23.84 4.94 3.77
C HIS A 306 25.00 5.80 3.29
N GLY A 307 25.99 5.19 2.66
CA GLY A 307 27.18 5.84 2.14
C GLY A 307 26.90 6.92 1.11
N TYR A 308 27.70 8.01 1.13
CA TYR A 308 27.68 9.05 0.12
C TYR A 308 28.55 8.65 -1.09
N ARG A 309 28.53 9.45 -2.16
CA ARG A 309 29.19 9.16 -3.43
C ARG A 309 30.66 8.76 -3.28
N GLY A 310 31.42 9.42 -2.40
CA GLY A 310 32.84 9.12 -2.19
C GLY A 310 33.09 7.75 -1.55
N GLU A 311 32.20 7.30 -0.68
CA GLU A 311 32.27 5.96 -0.08
C GLU A 311 31.87 4.89 -1.10
N LEU A 312 30.85 5.15 -1.91
CA LEU A 312 30.42 4.26 -3.00
C LEU A 312 31.54 4.06 -4.02
N GLU A 313 32.22 5.15 -4.40
CA GLU A 313 33.38 5.12 -5.30
C GLU A 313 34.54 4.33 -4.72
N GLU A 314 34.85 4.53 -3.44
CA GLU A 314 35.92 3.79 -2.74
C GLU A 314 35.69 2.29 -2.80
N VAL A 315 34.50 1.83 -2.43
CA VAL A 315 34.18 0.39 -2.41
C VAL A 315 34.22 -0.19 -3.84
N LEU A 316 33.72 0.52 -4.85
CA LEU A 316 33.82 0.09 -6.25
C LEU A 316 35.28 -0.05 -6.71
N ARG A 317 36.16 0.87 -6.28
CA ARG A 317 37.59 0.82 -6.59
C ARG A 317 38.37 -0.27 -5.86
N ILE A 318 37.95 -0.62 -4.64
CA ILE A 318 38.50 -1.76 -3.88
C ILE A 318 38.10 -3.07 -4.53
N VAL A 319 36.78 -3.29 -4.70
CA VAL A 319 36.24 -4.59 -5.11
C VAL A 319 36.49 -4.92 -6.58
N LYS A 320 36.41 -3.93 -7.47
CA LYS A 320 36.59 -4.07 -8.94
C LYS A 320 35.81 -5.25 -9.53
N PRO A 321 34.49 -5.34 -9.32
CA PRO A 321 33.71 -6.50 -9.75
C PRO A 321 33.70 -6.62 -11.28
N GLN A 322 33.50 -7.84 -11.79
CA GLN A 322 33.32 -8.06 -13.22
C GLN A 322 31.99 -7.44 -13.71
N HIS A 323 30.93 -7.61 -12.91
CA HIS A 323 29.62 -7.04 -13.17
C HIS A 323 29.16 -6.24 -11.95
N PHE A 324 28.55 -5.08 -12.23
CA PHE A 324 28.00 -4.21 -11.19
C PHE A 324 26.51 -3.95 -11.43
N LEU A 325 25.71 -4.16 -10.39
CA LEU A 325 24.28 -3.95 -10.38
C LEU A 325 23.92 -3.01 -9.22
N PRO A 326 23.66 -1.71 -9.47
CA PRO A 326 23.12 -0.81 -8.47
C PRO A 326 21.75 -1.31 -7.98
N ILE A 327 21.58 -1.33 -6.66
CA ILE A 327 20.31 -1.70 -6.01
C ILE A 327 19.93 -0.67 -4.96
N HIS A 328 18.73 -0.79 -4.38
CA HIS A 328 18.30 -0.02 -3.23
C HIS A 328 18.34 1.50 -3.45
N GLY A 329 17.47 2.01 -4.32
CA GLY A 329 17.32 3.42 -4.63
C GLY A 329 16.23 3.67 -5.68
N GLU A 330 15.83 4.92 -5.85
CA GLU A 330 14.97 5.34 -6.95
C GLU A 330 15.74 5.14 -8.28
N LEU A 331 15.02 5.00 -9.38
CA LEU A 331 15.64 4.76 -10.69
C LEU A 331 16.74 5.79 -11.04
N LEU A 332 16.53 7.05 -10.66
CA LEU A 332 17.56 8.10 -10.82
C LEU A 332 18.84 7.74 -10.06
N PHE A 333 18.74 7.30 -8.82
CA PHE A 333 19.91 6.94 -8.00
C PHE A 333 20.61 5.70 -8.56
N LEU A 334 19.84 4.69 -9.01
CA LEU A 334 20.42 3.52 -9.67
C LEU A 334 21.20 3.91 -10.93
N LYS A 335 20.66 4.81 -11.76
CA LYS A 335 21.32 5.30 -12.97
C LYS A 335 22.60 6.08 -12.67
N GLU A 336 22.59 6.95 -11.67
CA GLU A 336 23.77 7.69 -11.23
C GLU A 336 24.85 6.75 -10.66
N HIS A 337 24.46 5.70 -9.93
CA HIS A 337 25.40 4.72 -9.42
C HIS A 337 25.95 3.81 -10.54
N GLU A 338 25.17 3.52 -11.57
CA GLU A 338 25.65 2.88 -12.80
C GLU A 338 26.75 3.72 -13.49
N LEU A 339 26.52 5.04 -13.61
CA LEU A 339 27.51 5.96 -14.17
C LEU A 339 28.77 6.04 -13.32
N LEU A 340 28.62 6.05 -11.99
CA LEU A 340 29.76 5.99 -11.07
C LEU A 340 30.55 4.70 -11.26
N GLY A 341 29.88 3.55 -11.37
CA GLY A 341 30.52 2.25 -11.67
C GLY A 341 31.33 2.29 -12.97
N LYS A 342 30.78 2.87 -14.04
CA LYS A 342 31.49 3.05 -15.32
C LYS A 342 32.71 3.94 -15.16
N SER A 343 32.64 5.03 -14.40
CA SER A 343 33.73 5.95 -14.17
C SER A 343 34.89 5.34 -13.38
N THR A 344 34.61 4.29 -12.57
CA THR A 344 35.68 3.53 -11.88
C THR A 344 36.31 2.44 -12.73
N GLY A 345 35.91 2.29 -14.01
CA GLY A 345 36.47 1.34 -14.96
C GLY A 345 35.76 -0.01 -15.04
N ILE A 346 34.60 -0.19 -14.36
CA ILE A 346 33.81 -1.41 -14.44
C ILE A 346 33.10 -1.46 -15.79
N ARG A 347 33.38 -2.52 -16.58
CA ARG A 347 32.88 -2.64 -17.96
C ARG A 347 31.41 -3.04 -18.03
N HIS A 348 30.97 -3.91 -17.15
CA HIS A 348 29.63 -4.49 -17.18
C HIS A 348 28.79 -3.92 -16.03
N THR A 349 28.12 -2.83 -16.32
CA THR A 349 27.19 -2.19 -15.38
C THR A 349 25.81 -2.06 -16.01
N THR A 350 24.75 -2.33 -15.26
CA THR A 350 23.39 -2.18 -15.73
C THR A 350 22.45 -1.87 -14.58
N VAL A 351 21.29 -1.32 -14.92
CA VAL A 351 20.18 -1.10 -13.98
C VAL A 351 19.00 -1.94 -14.41
N VAL A 352 18.37 -2.61 -13.47
CA VAL A 352 17.14 -3.41 -13.67
C VAL A 352 15.99 -2.82 -12.89
N LYS A 353 14.80 -2.93 -13.45
CA LYS A 353 13.54 -2.63 -12.76
C LYS A 353 13.02 -3.86 -12.03
N ASN A 354 12.12 -3.63 -11.07
CA ASN A 354 11.46 -4.74 -10.39
C ASN A 354 10.72 -5.63 -11.41
N GLY A 355 10.93 -6.95 -11.32
CA GLY A 355 10.37 -7.94 -12.22
C GLY A 355 11.28 -8.33 -13.39
N GLU A 356 12.24 -7.50 -13.78
CA GLU A 356 13.23 -7.87 -14.80
C GLU A 356 14.21 -8.90 -14.25
N MET A 357 14.50 -9.93 -15.06
CA MET A 357 15.43 -11.00 -14.73
C MET A 357 16.69 -10.91 -15.59
N LEU A 358 17.85 -10.92 -14.95
CA LEU A 358 19.15 -10.89 -15.60
C LEU A 358 19.92 -12.18 -15.37
N GLY A 359 20.48 -12.71 -16.46
CA GLY A 359 21.57 -13.66 -16.42
C GLY A 359 22.91 -12.93 -16.36
N VAL A 360 23.76 -13.30 -15.40
CA VAL A 360 25.13 -12.84 -15.30
C VAL A 360 26.03 -13.89 -15.91
N SER A 361 26.69 -13.57 -17.04
CA SER A 361 27.51 -14.51 -17.74
C SER A 361 28.88 -14.66 -17.08
N HIS A 362 29.39 -15.88 -16.99
CA HIS A 362 30.75 -16.18 -16.60
C HIS A 362 31.73 -15.71 -17.69
N LEU A 363 32.70 -14.88 -17.35
CA LEU A 363 33.74 -14.44 -18.28
C LEU A 363 34.64 -15.62 -18.77
N ARG A 364 34.56 -16.78 -18.15
CA ARG A 364 35.27 -17.99 -18.58
C ARG A 364 34.70 -18.61 -19.86
N ASN A 365 33.44 -18.32 -20.20
CA ASN A 365 32.80 -18.78 -21.43
C ASN A 365 32.92 -17.71 -22.51
N ARG A 366 33.82 -17.86 -23.49
CA ARG A 366 34.10 -16.93 -24.59
C ARG A 366 32.92 -16.64 -25.55
N ARG A 367 31.73 -17.13 -25.27
CA ARG A 367 30.51 -16.88 -26.07
C ARG A 367 29.60 -15.79 -25.49
N VAL A 368 30.14 -14.88 -24.73
CA VAL A 368 29.38 -13.85 -24.04
C VAL A 368 28.98 -12.72 -24.99
N LEU A 369 27.73 -12.30 -24.94
CA LEU A 369 27.21 -11.09 -25.57
C LEU A 369 28.00 -9.87 -25.07
N SER A 370 28.10 -8.84 -25.90
CA SER A 370 28.95 -7.64 -25.69
C SER A 370 28.76 -6.89 -24.37
N ASN A 371 27.65 -7.12 -23.65
CA ASN A 371 27.32 -6.39 -22.42
C ASN A 371 27.49 -7.19 -21.12
N GLY A 372 27.90 -8.48 -21.19
CA GLY A 372 28.06 -9.32 -19.99
C GLY A 372 26.78 -9.69 -19.22
N PHE A 373 25.62 -9.12 -19.61
CA PHE A 373 24.31 -9.45 -19.04
C PHE A 373 23.36 -9.95 -20.12
N ILE A 374 22.51 -10.90 -19.75
CA ILE A 374 21.51 -11.47 -20.63
C ILE A 374 20.13 -11.20 -20.02
N SER A 375 19.24 -10.58 -20.76
CA SER A 375 17.84 -10.47 -20.31
C SER A 375 17.18 -11.84 -20.40
N LEU A 376 16.68 -12.34 -19.26
CA LEU A 376 15.94 -13.60 -19.15
C LEU A 376 14.43 -13.42 -19.20
N GLY A 377 13.97 -12.17 -19.38
CA GLY A 377 12.58 -11.81 -19.43
C GLY A 377 12.15 -10.91 -18.27
N THR A 378 10.86 -10.63 -18.24
CA THR A 378 10.25 -9.78 -17.21
C THR A 378 9.03 -10.48 -16.63
N GLU A 379 8.99 -10.64 -15.32
CA GLU A 379 7.81 -11.09 -14.59
C GLU A 379 6.81 -9.95 -14.45
N ASN A 380 5.55 -10.23 -14.74
CA ASN A 380 4.48 -9.25 -14.55
C ASN A 380 4.15 -9.10 -13.06
N LEU A 381 4.76 -8.11 -12.42
CA LEU A 381 4.54 -7.83 -11.01
C LEU A 381 3.24 -7.06 -10.81
N GLN A 382 2.37 -7.59 -9.95
CA GLN A 382 1.17 -6.88 -9.50
C GLN A 382 1.49 -6.13 -8.21
N LEU A 383 1.17 -4.83 -8.20
CA LEU A 383 1.22 -4.02 -6.98
C LEU A 383 0.11 -4.51 -6.03
N LYS A 384 0.51 -4.85 -4.81
CA LYS A 384 -0.41 -5.23 -3.74
C LYS A 384 -0.33 -4.24 -2.59
N TYR A 385 -1.47 -3.97 -1.99
CA TYR A 385 -1.63 -3.07 -0.87
C TYR A 385 -1.95 -3.86 0.41
N SER A 386 -1.55 -3.33 1.55
CA SER A 386 -1.98 -3.82 2.86
C SER A 386 -2.95 -2.79 3.46
N ASP A 387 -4.09 -3.24 3.91
CA ASP A 387 -5.12 -2.43 4.56
C ASP A 387 -5.42 -3.00 5.94
N GLY A 388 -4.83 -2.38 6.95
CA GLY A 388 -4.81 -2.93 8.30
C GLY A 388 -4.05 -4.27 8.39
N ASP A 389 -4.39 -5.06 9.40
CA ASP A 389 -3.64 -6.27 9.74
C ASP A 389 -4.07 -7.52 8.92
N LYS A 390 -5.27 -7.51 8.34
CA LYS A 390 -5.87 -8.70 7.72
C LYS A 390 -6.10 -8.57 6.22
N ALA A 391 -6.32 -7.37 5.70
CA ALA A 391 -6.60 -7.16 4.29
C ALA A 391 -5.30 -6.93 3.50
N PHE A 392 -5.09 -7.76 2.46
CA PHE A 392 -3.93 -7.68 1.58
C PHE A 392 -4.35 -8.10 0.17
N GLY A 393 -4.19 -7.21 -0.79
CA GLY A 393 -4.64 -7.46 -2.16
C GLY A 393 -4.19 -6.39 -3.14
N THR A 394 -4.64 -6.52 -4.39
CA THR A 394 -4.45 -5.50 -5.43
C THR A 394 -5.34 -4.28 -5.15
N SER A 395 -5.18 -3.20 -5.91
CA SER A 395 -6.06 -2.03 -5.85
C SER A 395 -7.55 -2.42 -6.01
N ASN A 396 -7.83 -3.36 -6.92
CA ASN A 396 -9.19 -3.84 -7.15
C ASN A 396 -9.74 -4.68 -5.99
N ASP A 397 -8.91 -5.56 -5.40
CA ASP A 397 -9.33 -6.39 -4.26
C ASP A 397 -9.66 -5.55 -3.02
N LEU A 398 -8.96 -4.42 -2.85
CA LEU A 398 -9.14 -3.50 -1.72
C LEU A 398 -10.01 -2.28 -2.05
N LEU A 399 -10.58 -2.22 -3.25
CA LEU A 399 -11.43 -1.12 -3.71
C LEU A 399 -10.76 0.26 -3.54
N ILE A 400 -9.44 0.36 -3.77
CA ILE A 400 -8.68 1.60 -3.54
C ILE A 400 -9.21 2.75 -4.39
N ASP A 401 -9.49 2.50 -5.67
CA ASP A 401 -10.00 3.51 -6.61
C ASP A 401 -11.39 4.00 -6.23
N GLU A 402 -12.22 3.12 -5.65
CA GLU A 402 -13.54 3.49 -5.12
C GLU A 402 -13.42 4.39 -3.89
N ARG A 403 -12.54 4.04 -2.93
CA ARG A 403 -12.25 4.85 -1.75
C ARG A 403 -11.73 6.23 -2.12
N MET A 404 -10.83 6.29 -3.10
CA MET A 404 -10.30 7.56 -3.60
C MET A 404 -11.39 8.42 -4.24
N ARG A 405 -12.30 7.82 -5.02
CA ARG A 405 -13.45 8.56 -5.58
C ARG A 405 -14.37 9.10 -4.49
N ILE A 406 -14.70 8.30 -3.48
CA ILE A 406 -15.50 8.75 -2.33
C ILE A 406 -14.79 9.89 -1.59
N ALA A 407 -13.49 9.78 -1.36
CA ALA A 407 -12.71 10.82 -0.68
C ALA A 407 -12.67 12.15 -1.47
N LEU A 408 -12.58 12.08 -2.80
CA LEU A 408 -12.49 13.27 -3.67
C LEU A 408 -13.85 13.83 -4.04
N ASP A 409 -14.81 13.01 -4.38
CA ASP A 409 -16.10 13.39 -4.96
C ASP A 409 -17.27 13.30 -3.97
N GLY A 410 -17.07 12.62 -2.85
CA GLY A 410 -18.07 12.44 -1.80
C GLY A 410 -19.03 11.27 -2.02
N ILE A 411 -19.88 11.05 -1.01
CA ILE A 411 -20.95 10.04 -1.03
C ILE A 411 -22.26 10.64 -0.53
N ILE A 412 -23.35 10.23 -1.15
CA ILE A 412 -24.73 10.57 -0.78
C ILE A 412 -25.46 9.27 -0.53
N VAL A 413 -26.06 9.12 0.65
CA VAL A 413 -26.96 8.02 0.98
C VAL A 413 -28.36 8.57 1.09
N VAL A 414 -29.30 8.00 0.34
CA VAL A 414 -30.70 8.40 0.29
C VAL A 414 -31.56 7.24 0.72
N SER A 415 -32.36 7.43 1.78
CA SER A 415 -33.38 6.49 2.20
C SER A 415 -34.76 7.08 1.86
N MET A 416 -35.58 6.29 1.19
CA MET A 416 -36.92 6.67 0.72
C MET A 416 -37.93 5.67 1.29
N GLU A 417 -38.87 6.18 2.08
CA GLU A 417 -40.06 5.43 2.50
C GLU A 417 -41.20 5.76 1.53
N ILE A 418 -41.69 4.77 0.80
CA ILE A 418 -42.67 4.93 -0.27
C ILE A 418 -44.05 4.59 0.23
N PHE A 419 -45.01 5.47 -0.04
CA PHE A 419 -46.42 5.30 0.32
C PHE A 419 -47.23 5.10 -0.95
N ARG A 420 -47.79 3.89 -1.13
CA ARG A 420 -48.66 3.59 -2.28
C ARG A 420 -50.15 3.53 -1.83
N PRO A 421 -51.04 4.21 -2.58
CA PRO A 421 -52.46 4.09 -2.31
C PRO A 421 -52.94 2.66 -2.61
N GLN A 422 -53.84 2.08 -1.76
CA GLN A 422 -54.34 0.72 -1.92
C GLN A 422 -55.57 0.62 -2.83
N ASN A 423 -56.28 1.74 -3.08
CA ASN A 423 -57.50 1.74 -3.89
C ASN A 423 -57.19 2.10 -5.35
N LEU A 424 -57.73 1.29 -6.27
CA LEU A 424 -57.58 1.46 -7.71
C LEU A 424 -58.13 2.81 -8.24
N ASP A 425 -59.17 3.35 -7.59
CA ASP A 425 -59.81 4.62 -7.95
C ASP A 425 -58.93 5.85 -7.64
N ASP A 426 -58.00 5.75 -6.72
CA ASP A 426 -57.08 6.82 -6.34
C ASP A 426 -55.80 6.91 -7.26
N GLN A 427 -55.68 6.01 -8.25
CA GLN A 427 -54.54 5.97 -9.11
C GLN A 427 -54.53 7.00 -10.25
N VAL A 428 -55.72 7.60 -10.56
CA VAL A 428 -55.84 8.58 -11.62
C VAL A 428 -55.64 9.98 -11.05
N GLY A 429 -54.41 10.48 -11.20
CA GLY A 429 -54.06 11.86 -10.83
C GLY A 429 -53.21 12.06 -9.57
N ASN A 430 -52.88 10.98 -8.83
CA ASN A 430 -52.09 11.07 -7.60
C ASN A 430 -50.59 10.91 -7.88
N THR A 431 -49.80 11.91 -7.45
CA THR A 431 -48.35 11.82 -7.41
C THR A 431 -47.89 10.87 -6.30
N LEU A 432 -46.84 10.11 -6.56
CA LEU A 432 -46.24 9.23 -5.57
C LEU A 432 -45.75 10.03 -4.35
N LYS A 433 -46.16 9.63 -3.16
CA LYS A 433 -45.72 10.26 -1.91
C LYS A 433 -44.67 9.39 -1.22
N GLY A 434 -43.68 10.05 -0.61
CA GLY A 434 -42.67 9.35 0.15
C GLY A 434 -41.94 10.29 1.11
N LYS A 435 -41.30 9.69 2.11
CA LYS A 435 -40.43 10.42 3.05
C LYS A 435 -38.98 10.16 2.66
N ILE A 436 -38.23 11.22 2.39
CA ILE A 436 -36.85 11.13 1.94
C ILE A 436 -35.93 11.64 3.05
N ARG A 437 -34.90 10.82 3.36
CA ARG A 437 -33.78 11.20 4.22
C ARG A 437 -32.50 11.14 3.41
N ILE A 438 -31.70 12.22 3.42
CA ILE A 438 -30.42 12.33 2.73
C ILE A 438 -29.31 12.52 3.76
N THR A 439 -28.24 11.72 3.63
CA THR A 439 -27.02 11.86 4.41
C THR A 439 -25.84 11.92 3.46
N THR A 440 -24.89 12.83 3.72
CA THR A 440 -23.72 13.02 2.87
C THR A 440 -22.42 12.94 3.66
N ARG A 441 -21.31 12.55 3.00
CA ARG A 441 -19.94 12.64 3.53
C ARG A 441 -19.01 13.13 2.42
N CYS A 442 -17.96 13.83 2.80
CA CYS A 442 -16.93 14.36 1.88
C CYS A 442 -17.49 15.28 0.78
N LEU A 443 -18.61 16.00 1.06
CA LEU A 443 -19.20 17.01 0.21
C LEU A 443 -19.32 18.33 0.96
N TRP A 444 -18.91 19.42 0.32
CA TRP A 444 -19.18 20.77 0.81
C TRP A 444 -20.65 21.12 0.59
N LEU A 445 -21.34 21.49 1.65
CA LEU A 445 -22.80 21.67 1.64
C LEU A 445 -23.25 23.13 1.46
N ASP A 446 -22.30 24.05 1.30
CA ASP A 446 -22.59 25.49 1.12
C ASP A 446 -23.62 26.02 2.14
N GLN A 447 -23.28 25.92 3.43
CA GLN A 447 -24.14 26.32 4.54
C GLN A 447 -25.57 25.74 4.47
N GLY A 448 -25.73 24.55 3.91
CA GLY A 448 -27.01 23.85 3.76
C GLY A 448 -27.70 24.02 2.40
N LYS A 449 -27.30 24.99 1.58
CA LYS A 449 -27.95 25.25 0.27
C LYS A 449 -27.92 24.05 -0.67
N LEU A 450 -26.80 23.30 -0.71
CA LEU A 450 -26.73 22.08 -1.49
C LEU A 450 -27.65 20.99 -0.92
N MET A 451 -27.75 20.87 0.41
CA MET A 451 -28.62 19.87 1.04
C MET A 451 -30.08 20.14 0.69
N ASP A 452 -30.55 21.41 0.79
CA ASP A 452 -31.91 21.80 0.39
C ASP A 452 -32.18 21.49 -1.08
N SER A 453 -31.19 21.77 -1.94
CA SER A 453 -31.29 21.47 -3.37
C SER A 453 -31.38 19.99 -3.65
N LEU A 454 -30.63 19.15 -2.91
CA LEU A 454 -30.69 17.70 -3.00
C LEU A 454 -32.05 17.16 -2.56
N HIS A 455 -32.59 17.67 -1.44
CA HIS A 455 -33.94 17.30 -0.99
C HIS A 455 -35.03 17.70 -2.00
N LYS A 456 -34.98 18.93 -2.54
CA LYS A 456 -35.91 19.35 -3.58
C LYS A 456 -35.84 18.50 -4.83
N ALA A 457 -34.63 18.20 -5.28
CA ALA A 457 -34.41 17.38 -6.47
C ALA A 457 -34.87 15.91 -6.28
N ALA A 458 -34.58 15.32 -5.12
CA ALA A 458 -35.00 13.97 -4.81
C ALA A 458 -36.53 13.84 -4.70
N ASN A 459 -37.19 14.80 -4.04
CA ASN A 459 -38.64 14.85 -3.96
C ASN A 459 -39.29 15.02 -5.35
N ALA A 460 -38.78 15.94 -6.19
CA ALA A 460 -39.29 16.14 -7.54
C ALA A 460 -39.10 14.86 -8.40
N ALA A 461 -37.95 14.17 -8.27
CA ALA A 461 -37.67 12.92 -8.98
C ALA A 461 -38.64 11.80 -8.53
N LEU A 462 -38.89 11.68 -7.23
CA LEU A 462 -39.83 10.70 -6.70
C LEU A 462 -41.27 11.00 -7.16
N SER A 463 -41.71 12.26 -7.07
CA SER A 463 -43.06 12.69 -7.47
C SER A 463 -43.31 12.54 -8.98
N SER A 464 -42.28 12.47 -9.80
CA SER A 464 -42.38 12.21 -11.25
C SER A 464 -42.55 10.72 -11.59
N CYS A 465 -42.35 9.83 -10.61
CA CYS A 465 -42.52 8.39 -10.83
C CYS A 465 -44.01 8.00 -10.80
N PRO A 466 -44.47 7.11 -11.72
CA PRO A 466 -45.81 6.54 -11.65
C PRO A 466 -46.02 5.81 -10.33
N VAL A 467 -47.28 5.76 -9.85
CA VAL A 467 -47.63 5.11 -8.58
C VAL A 467 -47.23 3.62 -8.55
N ASN A 468 -47.30 2.92 -9.67
CA ASN A 468 -46.90 1.51 -9.82
C ASN A 468 -45.42 1.31 -10.16
N CYS A 469 -44.61 2.37 -10.11
CA CYS A 469 -43.16 2.28 -10.44
C CYS A 469 -42.42 1.31 -9.52
N PRO A 470 -41.56 0.41 -10.03
CA PRO A 470 -40.74 -0.49 -9.20
C PRO A 470 -39.77 0.30 -8.31
N LEU A 471 -39.51 -0.14 -7.08
CA LEU A 471 -38.60 0.48 -6.13
C LEU A 471 -37.20 0.69 -6.73
N ALA A 472 -36.65 -0.35 -7.38
CA ALA A 472 -35.34 -0.28 -8.04
C ALA A 472 -35.27 0.80 -9.15
N HIS A 473 -36.39 1.11 -9.78
CA HIS A 473 -36.45 2.18 -10.78
C HIS A 473 -36.44 3.56 -10.12
N MET A 474 -37.13 3.73 -8.98
CA MET A 474 -37.08 4.94 -8.17
C MET A 474 -35.67 5.21 -7.63
N GLU A 475 -35.00 4.18 -7.08
CA GLU A 475 -33.63 4.25 -6.61
C GLU A 475 -32.68 4.74 -7.73
N ARG A 476 -32.83 4.20 -8.94
CA ARG A 476 -32.02 4.58 -10.10
C ARG A 476 -32.27 6.03 -10.52
N ILE A 477 -33.54 6.45 -10.64
CA ILE A 477 -33.88 7.81 -11.06
C ILE A 477 -33.38 8.83 -10.04
N VAL A 478 -33.64 8.62 -8.74
CA VAL A 478 -33.19 9.52 -7.69
C VAL A 478 -31.68 9.61 -7.67
N SER A 479 -30.97 8.46 -7.77
CA SER A 479 -29.51 8.44 -7.84
C SER A 479 -28.96 9.26 -9.02
N GLU A 480 -29.53 9.11 -10.21
CA GLU A 480 -29.12 9.85 -11.40
C GLU A 480 -29.38 11.35 -11.27
N VAL A 481 -30.53 11.74 -10.75
CA VAL A 481 -30.89 13.15 -10.55
C VAL A 481 -29.95 13.82 -9.55
N LEU A 482 -29.65 13.17 -8.43
CA LEU A 482 -28.75 13.71 -7.43
C LEU A 482 -27.30 13.80 -7.93
N ARG A 483 -26.79 12.80 -8.66
CA ARG A 483 -25.48 12.90 -9.34
C ARG A 483 -25.41 14.08 -10.31
N LYS A 484 -26.44 14.26 -11.14
CA LYS A 484 -26.52 15.39 -12.08
C LYS A 484 -26.58 16.73 -11.35
N MET A 485 -27.33 16.81 -10.26
CA MET A 485 -27.45 18.01 -9.44
C MET A 485 -26.10 18.42 -8.86
N VAL A 486 -25.40 17.52 -8.15
CA VAL A 486 -24.09 17.83 -7.55
C VAL A 486 -23.07 18.18 -8.62
N ARG A 487 -23.06 17.47 -9.75
CA ARG A 487 -22.18 17.80 -10.87
C ARG A 487 -22.42 19.21 -11.40
N LYS A 488 -23.68 19.64 -11.51
CA LYS A 488 -24.03 20.99 -11.95
C LYS A 488 -23.65 22.04 -10.90
N TYR A 489 -23.78 21.69 -9.62
CA TYR A 489 -23.56 22.63 -8.50
C TYR A 489 -22.07 22.87 -8.21
N SER A 490 -21.25 21.79 -8.17
CA SER A 490 -19.86 21.84 -7.71
C SER A 490 -18.85 21.11 -8.61
N GLY A 491 -19.27 20.60 -9.76
CA GLY A 491 -18.42 19.78 -10.63
C GLY A 491 -18.12 18.37 -10.12
N LYS A 492 -18.43 18.05 -8.87
CA LYS A 492 -18.17 16.76 -8.20
C LYS A 492 -19.08 15.65 -8.72
N ARG A 493 -18.62 14.40 -8.63
CA ARG A 493 -19.33 13.19 -9.09
C ARG A 493 -19.48 12.19 -7.94
N PRO A 494 -20.30 12.50 -6.93
CA PRO A 494 -20.40 11.66 -5.75
C PRO A 494 -20.92 10.27 -6.06
N GLU A 495 -20.52 9.28 -5.25
CA GLU A 495 -21.21 8.01 -5.21
C GLU A 495 -22.59 8.23 -4.55
N VAL A 496 -23.64 7.71 -5.16
CA VAL A 496 -25.02 7.86 -4.65
C VAL A 496 -25.62 6.49 -4.44
N ILE A 497 -25.94 6.20 -3.18
CA ILE A 497 -26.64 4.99 -2.73
C ILE A 497 -28.07 5.38 -2.38
N ALA A 498 -29.04 4.99 -3.20
CA ALA A 498 -30.46 5.19 -2.92
C ALA A 498 -31.10 3.85 -2.55
N ILE A 499 -31.88 3.87 -1.49
CA ILE A 499 -32.61 2.71 -0.96
C ILE A 499 -34.06 3.12 -0.81
N ALA A 500 -34.96 2.39 -1.47
CA ALA A 500 -36.41 2.61 -1.40
C ALA A 500 -37.06 1.42 -0.69
N VAL A 501 -37.92 1.71 0.27
CA VAL A 501 -38.67 0.70 1.04
C VAL A 501 -40.13 1.08 1.03
N GLU A 502 -41.04 0.13 0.76
CA GLU A 502 -42.44 0.33 0.95
C GLU A 502 -42.78 0.29 2.44
N ASN A 503 -43.53 1.29 2.92
CA ASN A 503 -44.02 1.31 4.30
C ASN A 503 -45.52 1.00 4.36
N PRO A 504 -45.92 -0.22 4.66
CA PRO A 504 -47.34 -0.62 4.74
C PRO A 504 -48.10 0.05 5.91
N ALA A 505 -47.38 0.57 6.93
CA ALA A 505 -48.01 1.20 8.09
C ALA A 505 -48.56 2.62 7.78
N ALA A 506 -48.07 3.28 6.73
CA ALA A 506 -48.59 4.58 6.36
C ALA A 506 -50.02 4.57 5.79
N VAL A 507 -50.44 3.44 5.24
CA VAL A 507 -51.79 3.22 4.77
C VAL A 507 -52.79 3.24 5.93
N ILE A 508 -52.39 2.69 7.10
CA ILE A 508 -53.19 2.66 8.33
C ILE A 508 -53.32 4.10 8.92
N GLU A 509 -52.32 4.95 8.85
CA GLU A 509 -52.38 6.34 9.35
C GLU A 509 -53.33 7.20 8.51
N ASP A 510 -53.33 7.10 7.19
CA ASP A 510 -54.23 7.85 6.31
C ASP A 510 -55.69 7.33 6.41
N GLU A 511 -55.92 6.04 6.54
CA GLU A 511 -57.25 5.49 6.85
C GLU A 511 -57.75 5.93 8.22
N ILE A 512 -56.90 5.99 9.24
CA ILE A 512 -57.25 6.48 10.56
C ILE A 512 -57.55 7.98 10.51
N LYS A 513 -56.77 8.76 9.79
CA LYS A 513 -57.02 10.22 9.58
C LYS A 513 -58.32 10.48 8.81
N THR A 514 -58.62 9.68 7.81
CA THR A 514 -59.84 9.77 7.01
C THR A 514 -61.08 9.34 7.84
N LYS A 515 -60.94 8.35 8.68
CA LYS A 515 -61.99 7.91 9.64
C LYS A 515 -62.17 8.88 10.79
N LEU A 516 -61.14 9.62 11.20
CA LEU A 516 -61.18 10.67 12.23
C LEU A 516 -61.73 12.01 11.70
N SER A 517 -61.60 12.29 10.39
CA SER A 517 -62.17 13.48 9.76
C SER A 517 -63.67 13.36 9.37
N GLY A 518 -64.15 12.12 9.25
CA GLY A 518 -65.59 11.83 9.10
C GLY A 518 -66.26 11.69 10.44
N LYS A 519 -67.07 12.68 10.85
CA LYS A 519 -67.89 12.74 12.05
C LYS A 519 -68.26 11.36 12.63
N ALA A 520 -67.66 10.98 13.75
CA ALA A 520 -68.20 9.97 14.64
C ALA A 520 -67.62 10.07 16.05
N HIS A 521 -68.45 10.21 16.97
CA HIS A 521 -68.45 10.03 18.42
C HIS A 521 -67.18 9.66 19.17
N VAL A 522 -66.98 10.37 20.26
CA VAL A 522 -65.84 10.44 21.18
C VAL A 522 -65.61 9.16 22.06
N ASP A 523 -66.23 8.03 21.80
CA ASP A 523 -66.17 6.88 22.73
C ASP A 523 -65.19 5.74 22.30
N GLY A 524 -64.41 5.91 21.21
CA GLY A 524 -63.54 4.85 20.73
C GLY A 524 -62.06 4.91 21.18
N ILE A 525 -61.60 6.05 21.74
CA ILE A 525 -60.16 6.27 21.99
C ILE A 525 -59.64 5.53 23.23
N SER A 526 -60.49 5.16 24.18
CA SER A 526 -60.10 4.45 25.40
C SER A 526 -59.81 2.95 25.18
N THR A 527 -60.32 2.36 24.12
CA THR A 527 -60.21 0.90 23.87
C THR A 527 -58.91 0.54 23.17
N TRP A 528 -58.38 1.42 22.32
CA TRP A 528 -57.14 1.15 21.56
C TRP A 528 -55.87 1.38 22.38
N ARG A 529 -55.87 2.27 23.37
CA ARG A 529 -54.74 2.43 24.31
C ARG A 529 -54.53 1.19 25.19
N ARG A 530 -55.60 0.41 25.52
CA ARG A 530 -55.49 -0.84 26.28
C ARG A 530 -54.95 -2.01 25.49
N VAL A 531 -55.02 -2.00 24.16
CA VAL A 531 -54.50 -3.06 23.31
C VAL A 531 -52.98 -2.88 23.08
N LEU A 532 -52.49 -1.66 23.07
CA LEU A 532 -51.06 -1.40 22.92
C LEU A 532 -50.28 -1.57 24.25
N ASP A 533 -50.93 -1.38 25.41
CA ASP A 533 -50.34 -1.55 26.74
C ASP A 533 -50.46 -3.00 27.28
N GLY A 534 -51.10 -3.91 26.53
CA GLY A 534 -51.50 -5.25 27.00
C GLY A 534 -50.54 -6.41 26.69
N HIS A 535 -49.42 -6.16 26.00
CA HIS A 535 -48.42 -7.19 25.68
C HIS A 535 -47.08 -6.92 26.32
N GLY A 536 -47.05 -6.93 27.64
CA GLY A 536 -45.79 -6.79 28.36
C GLY A 536 -45.87 -7.22 29.82
N LYS A 537 -46.19 -8.48 30.07
CA LYS A 537 -45.86 -9.12 31.38
C LYS A 537 -45.70 -10.64 31.22
N GLU A 538 -44.59 -11.07 31.82
CA GLU A 538 -44.13 -12.44 32.12
C GLU A 538 -43.17 -13.02 31.08
N ASN A 539 -41.89 -13.30 31.37
CA ASN A 539 -41.31 -14.00 32.50
C ASN A 539 -39.79 -13.78 32.63
N ASN A 540 -39.41 -13.70 33.85
CA ASN A 540 -38.13 -13.89 34.55
C ASN A 540 -36.96 -14.64 33.89
N SER A 541 -35.82 -14.07 34.23
CA SER A 541 -34.53 -14.66 34.65
C SER A 541 -33.42 -14.68 33.60
N THR A 542 -32.48 -13.84 33.72
CA THR A 542 -31.11 -13.99 34.17
C THR A 542 -30.29 -12.72 33.86
N LYS A 543 -29.81 -12.11 34.91
CA LYS A 543 -28.93 -10.95 34.88
C LYS A 543 -27.50 -11.35 34.43
N MET A 544 -26.95 -10.62 33.47
CA MET A 544 -25.52 -10.26 33.43
C MET A 544 -25.39 -8.83 32.93
N PRO A 545 -24.49 -8.03 33.48
CA PRO A 545 -24.50 -6.58 33.31
C PRO A 545 -23.69 -6.15 32.07
N ILE A 546 -24.33 -5.40 31.20
CA ILE A 546 -23.65 -4.59 30.19
C ILE A 546 -23.46 -3.22 30.79
N ARG A 547 -22.17 -2.84 30.98
CA ARG A 547 -21.79 -1.48 31.34
C ARG A 547 -22.19 -0.53 30.24
N GLY A 548 -22.93 0.50 30.64
CA GLY A 548 -23.36 1.59 29.79
C GLY A 548 -22.21 2.43 29.28
N VAL A 549 -22.39 2.93 28.08
CA VAL A 549 -21.71 4.12 27.58
C VAL A 549 -22.76 5.22 27.55
N GLU A 550 -22.71 6.09 28.54
CA GLU A 550 -23.47 7.33 28.57
C GLU A 550 -22.80 8.37 27.67
N GLY A 551 -23.64 9.05 26.88
CA GLY A 551 -23.70 10.49 26.77
C GLY A 551 -22.60 11.18 25.96
N LEU A 552 -22.91 11.54 24.72
CA LEU A 552 -22.42 12.79 24.14
C LEU A 552 -23.61 13.65 23.80
N ALA A 553 -23.81 14.64 24.67
CA ALA A 553 -24.74 15.73 24.50
C ALA A 553 -24.35 16.62 23.31
N SER A 554 -25.35 17.03 22.57
CA SER A 554 -25.29 18.07 21.56
C SER A 554 -25.06 19.41 22.24
N GLU A 555 -23.89 20.04 22.03
CA GLU A 555 -23.69 21.45 22.34
C GLU A 555 -24.12 22.29 21.12
N GLU A 556 -25.16 23.08 21.33
CA GLU A 556 -25.54 24.20 20.49
C GLU A 556 -24.51 25.34 20.65
N TYR A 557 -23.85 25.71 19.58
CA TYR A 557 -23.09 26.96 19.52
C TYR A 557 -23.96 28.10 19.04
N THR A 558 -24.30 29.00 19.95
CA THR A 558 -24.79 30.33 19.65
C THR A 558 -23.61 31.24 19.30
N THR A 559 -23.58 31.74 18.10
CA THR A 559 -22.66 32.80 17.65
C THR A 559 -23.26 34.17 17.93
N THR A 560 -22.59 34.93 18.79
CA THR A 560 -22.77 36.37 18.87
C THR A 560 -21.80 37.05 17.91
N SER A 561 -22.35 37.84 17.02
CA SER A 561 -21.64 38.72 16.09
C SER A 561 -21.10 39.95 16.79
N SER A 562 -19.83 40.29 16.55
CA SER A 562 -19.36 41.67 16.53
C SER A 562 -18.44 41.83 15.31
N GLY A 563 -18.84 42.77 14.45
CA GLY A 563 -18.13 43.10 13.24
C GLY A 563 -16.88 43.93 13.53
N ASP A 564 -15.96 43.83 12.60
CA ASP A 564 -15.21 45.00 12.09
C ASP A 564 -14.62 44.61 10.73
N ASP A 565 -14.85 45.50 9.77
CA ASP A 565 -14.35 45.48 8.41
C ASP A 565 -12.82 45.64 8.38
N ASP A 566 -12.13 44.86 7.58
CA ASP A 566 -10.98 45.33 6.82
C ASP A 566 -10.75 44.47 5.58
N ASN A 567 -10.90 45.09 4.42
CA ASN A 567 -10.57 44.63 3.09
C ASN A 567 -9.06 44.42 2.93
N ILE A 568 -8.62 43.22 2.57
CA ILE A 568 -7.41 43.06 1.76
C ILE A 568 -7.67 41.92 0.74
N SER A 569 -7.57 42.33 -0.53
CA SER A 569 -7.58 41.47 -1.72
C SER A 569 -6.31 40.62 -1.82
N GLU A 570 -6.45 39.32 -1.86
CA GLU A 570 -5.45 38.41 -2.45
C GLU A 570 -6.15 37.13 -2.96
N THR A 571 -6.51 37.19 -4.22
CA THR A 571 -6.87 36.04 -5.05
C THR A 571 -5.98 36.07 -6.28
N GLU A 572 -4.95 35.23 -6.34
CA GLU A 572 -4.32 34.82 -7.61
C GLU A 572 -3.28 33.70 -7.51
N ASP A 573 -2.84 33.23 -6.31
CA ASP A 573 -1.71 32.27 -6.22
C ASP A 573 -2.09 30.79 -5.89
N GLN A 574 -3.36 30.44 -5.78
CA GLN A 574 -3.77 29.04 -5.50
C GLN A 574 -4.06 28.22 -6.75
N ASP A 575 -4.28 28.82 -7.90
CA ASP A 575 -4.60 28.10 -9.15
C ASP A 575 -3.37 27.58 -9.91
N GLU A 576 -2.18 28.14 -9.71
CA GLU A 576 -0.96 27.67 -10.36
C GLU A 576 -0.39 26.39 -9.70
N PHE A 577 -0.55 26.23 -8.41
CA PHE A 577 -0.08 25.03 -7.70
C PHE A 577 -0.84 23.76 -8.12
N TRP A 578 -2.14 23.87 -8.37
CA TRP A 578 -2.97 22.73 -8.79
C TRP A 578 -2.87 22.42 -10.28
N LYS A 579 -2.56 23.40 -11.13
CA LYS A 579 -2.29 23.17 -12.57
C LYS A 579 -1.02 22.36 -12.79
N SER A 580 0.03 22.55 -12.00
CA SER A 580 1.27 21.77 -12.12
C SER A 580 1.11 20.30 -11.70
N PHE A 581 0.11 19.97 -10.91
CA PHE A 581 -0.17 18.58 -10.48
C PHE A 581 -1.03 17.81 -11.48
N VAL A 582 -1.83 18.49 -12.28
CA VAL A 582 -2.70 17.88 -13.32
C VAL A 582 -1.91 17.65 -14.61
N ASP A 583 -0.95 18.51 -14.93
CA ASP A 583 -0.14 18.40 -16.16
C ASP A 583 0.94 17.32 -16.11
N SER A 584 1.34 16.87 -14.90
CA SER A 584 2.28 15.74 -14.76
C SER A 584 1.65 14.36 -15.04
N SER A 585 0.33 14.24 -15.13
CA SER A 585 -0.37 12.99 -15.47
C SER A 585 -0.74 12.85 -16.95
N SER A 586 -0.55 13.90 -17.76
CA SER A 586 -0.86 13.93 -19.19
C SER A 586 0.37 13.91 -20.11
N ALA A 587 1.58 13.89 -19.57
CA ALA A 587 2.82 13.95 -20.36
C ALA A 587 3.31 12.61 -20.93
N GLU A 588 2.55 11.51 -20.83
CA GLU A 588 2.95 10.21 -21.41
C GLU A 588 2.40 9.93 -22.81
N LYS A 589 1.80 10.91 -23.50
CA LYS A 589 1.22 10.70 -24.85
C LYS A 589 1.62 11.72 -25.90
N SER A 590 2.87 12.16 -25.95
CA SER A 590 3.33 12.85 -27.17
C SER A 590 4.85 12.97 -27.27
N ILE A 591 5.55 11.84 -27.47
CA ILE A 591 6.85 11.82 -28.14
C ILE A 591 6.89 10.62 -29.09
N LYS A 592 6.30 10.79 -30.25
CA LYS A 592 6.61 10.05 -31.49
C LYS A 592 6.57 11.05 -32.63
N ALA A 593 7.71 11.59 -32.99
CA ALA A 593 8.08 11.95 -34.35
C ALA A 593 9.46 12.65 -34.35
N ASN A 594 10.31 12.11 -35.20
CA ASN A 594 11.55 12.60 -35.74
C ASN A 594 12.85 12.06 -35.14
N ASN A 595 13.31 10.98 -35.76
CA ASN A 595 14.61 11.01 -36.44
C ASN A 595 14.73 9.73 -37.28
N GLY A 596 14.79 9.93 -38.56
CA GLY A 596 15.07 8.89 -39.55
C GLY A 596 16.55 8.48 -39.49
N TYR A 597 16.77 7.18 -39.51
CA TYR A 597 18.02 6.58 -39.99
C TYR A 597 17.69 5.25 -40.65
N VAL A 598 18.19 5.09 -41.88
CA VAL A 598 18.00 3.96 -42.78
C VAL A 598 18.96 2.84 -42.39
N PRO A 599 18.54 1.56 -42.30
CA PRO A 599 19.49 0.45 -42.16
C PRO A 599 19.76 -0.21 -43.52
N GLN A 600 21.02 -0.36 -43.83
CA GLN A 600 21.51 -1.20 -44.91
C GLN A 600 21.36 -2.70 -44.58
N LYS A 601 20.99 -3.45 -45.59
CA LYS A 601 20.90 -4.92 -45.63
C LYS A 601 22.30 -5.52 -45.67
N GLU A 602 22.56 -6.59 -44.93
CA GLU A 602 23.50 -7.62 -45.33
C GLU A 602 23.08 -9.03 -44.87
N ASN A 603 23.42 -9.96 -45.73
CA ASN A 603 22.98 -11.29 -46.04
C ASN A 603 23.17 -12.38 -44.97
N LYS A 604 22.27 -13.37 -45.01
CA LYS A 604 22.39 -14.73 -44.44
C LYS A 604 23.47 -15.56 -45.15
N PRO A 605 23.97 -16.61 -44.51
CA PRO A 605 23.78 -17.95 -45.10
C PRO A 605 23.18 -19.00 -44.13
N GLN A 606 22.46 -19.90 -44.82
CA GLN A 606 21.87 -21.16 -44.30
C GLN A 606 22.95 -22.23 -44.04
N LEU A 607 22.70 -23.11 -43.06
CA LEU A 607 23.16 -24.53 -43.09
C LEU A 607 22.28 -25.41 -42.21
N LYS A 608 21.63 -26.29 -42.88
CA LYS A 608 21.26 -27.72 -42.86
C LYS A 608 21.13 -28.45 -41.50
N LYS A 609 20.01 -29.18 -41.52
CA LYS A 609 19.57 -30.31 -40.66
C LYS A 609 20.59 -31.44 -40.54
N ASP A 610 20.57 -32.11 -39.42
CA ASP A 610 20.56 -33.56 -39.39
C ASP A 610 19.83 -34.12 -38.16
N SER A 611 19.13 -35.18 -38.41
CA SER A 611 18.20 -35.97 -37.62
C SER A 611 18.92 -37.09 -36.87
N SER A 612 18.44 -37.52 -35.69
CA SER A 612 18.38 -38.93 -35.30
C SER A 612 17.37 -39.13 -34.16
N GLU A 613 16.51 -40.10 -34.41
CA GLU A 613 15.52 -40.75 -33.55
C GLU A 613 16.21 -41.71 -32.59
N GLU A 614 15.50 -42.11 -31.57
CA GLU A 614 15.37 -43.40 -30.84
C GLU A 614 15.13 -43.14 -29.36
N SER A 615 14.31 -43.80 -28.58
CA SER A 615 13.24 -44.81 -28.66
C SER A 615 12.76 -45.02 -27.21
N GLU A 616 11.54 -45.45 -27.07
CA GLU A 616 10.76 -45.79 -25.87
C GLU A 616 11.41 -46.85 -24.98
N GLU A 617 11.11 -46.82 -23.68
CA GLU A 617 10.69 -48.00 -22.95
C GLU A 617 9.93 -47.70 -21.66
N GLU A 618 8.75 -48.29 -21.61
CA GLU A 618 7.87 -48.45 -20.43
C GLU A 618 8.48 -49.43 -19.41
N MET A 619 8.23 -49.17 -18.13
CA MET A 619 7.95 -50.29 -17.21
C MET A 619 7.04 -49.88 -16.05
N SER A 620 6.02 -50.66 -15.90
CA SER A 620 4.95 -50.68 -14.91
C SER A 620 5.40 -51.21 -13.55
N GLY A 621 4.75 -50.80 -12.48
CA GLY A 621 4.81 -51.48 -11.18
C GLY A 621 3.76 -50.95 -10.19
N LYS A 622 2.77 -51.80 -9.92
CA LYS A 622 1.65 -51.67 -9.00
C LYS A 622 2.05 -51.70 -7.53
N THR A 623 1.29 -51.03 -6.70
CA THR A 623 0.51 -51.39 -5.47
C THR A 623 0.64 -50.32 -4.42
N SER A 624 -0.28 -49.91 -3.66
CA SER A 624 -1.61 -50.20 -3.10
C SER A 624 -1.93 -49.15 -2.03
N ASN A 625 -3.16 -48.75 -1.98
CA ASN A 625 -3.96 -48.06 -0.97
C ASN A 625 -3.38 -47.83 0.42
N LEU A 626 -3.57 -46.56 0.91
CA LEU A 626 -4.28 -46.34 2.17
C LEU A 626 -4.76 -44.85 2.25
N GLU A 627 -6.04 -44.72 2.52
CA GLU A 627 -6.79 -43.46 2.65
C GLU A 627 -6.35 -42.66 3.88
N SER A 628 -6.26 -41.34 3.76
CA SER A 628 -6.77 -40.44 4.79
C SER A 628 -7.21 -39.11 4.21
N LYS A 629 -8.44 -38.79 4.53
CA LYS A 629 -9.19 -37.59 4.22
C LYS A 629 -8.49 -36.34 4.77
N TYR A 630 -8.45 -35.30 3.99
CA TYR A 630 -8.68 -33.86 4.20
C TYR A 630 -7.76 -33.01 3.32
N SER A 631 -8.32 -32.43 2.34
CA SER A 631 -8.35 -31.04 1.87
C SER A 631 -8.57 -30.99 0.36
N LYS A 632 -9.76 -30.60 -0.03
CA LYS A 632 -10.07 -30.29 -1.42
C LYS A 632 -9.45 -28.95 -1.77
N SER A 633 -8.27 -28.96 -2.39
CA SER A 633 -7.82 -27.86 -3.22
C SER A 633 -8.67 -27.87 -4.50
N ALA A 634 -9.38 -26.76 -4.75
CA ALA A 634 -10.18 -26.59 -5.96
C ALA A 634 -9.26 -26.73 -7.19
N LYS A 635 -9.39 -27.83 -7.92
CA LYS A 635 -8.80 -27.99 -9.25
C LYS A 635 -9.38 -26.86 -10.12
N ARG A 636 -8.50 -26.00 -10.68
CA ARG A 636 -8.87 -25.04 -11.73
C ARG A 636 -9.50 -25.83 -12.87
N ASN A 637 -10.81 -25.71 -13.06
CA ASN A 637 -11.53 -26.31 -14.17
C ASN A 637 -11.01 -25.69 -15.47
N LYS A 638 -10.12 -26.37 -16.18
CA LYS A 638 -9.70 -25.98 -17.54
C LYS A 638 -10.92 -26.01 -18.45
N TRP A 639 -11.03 -25.02 -19.35
CA TRP A 639 -12.03 -24.99 -20.40
C TRP A 639 -11.74 -26.10 -21.41
N LYS A 640 -12.78 -26.87 -21.77
CA LYS A 640 -12.69 -27.85 -22.84
C LYS A 640 -12.84 -27.18 -24.20
N PRO A 641 -12.27 -27.71 -25.30
CA PRO A 641 -12.38 -27.12 -26.64
C PRO A 641 -13.83 -26.84 -27.07
N GLU A 642 -14.74 -27.73 -26.74
CA GLU A 642 -16.20 -27.61 -27.01
C GLU A 642 -16.84 -26.46 -26.22
N GLU A 643 -16.43 -26.28 -24.96
CA GLU A 643 -16.91 -25.17 -24.12
C GLU A 643 -16.40 -23.81 -24.64
N ILE A 644 -15.16 -23.78 -25.18
CA ILE A 644 -14.55 -22.57 -25.78
C ILE A 644 -15.33 -22.19 -27.03
N LYS A 645 -15.59 -23.14 -27.91
CA LYS A 645 -16.36 -22.92 -29.14
C LYS A 645 -17.77 -22.40 -28.82
N LYS A 646 -18.47 -23.02 -27.88
CA LYS A 646 -19.78 -22.59 -27.44
C LYS A 646 -19.79 -21.16 -26.85
N LEU A 647 -18.72 -20.77 -26.11
CA LEU A 647 -18.56 -19.41 -25.64
C LEU A 647 -18.41 -18.43 -26.79
N ILE A 648 -17.61 -18.78 -27.83
CA ILE A 648 -17.40 -17.95 -29.02
C ILE A 648 -18.72 -17.72 -29.71
N ASP A 649 -19.51 -18.78 -29.97
CA ASP A 649 -20.81 -18.69 -30.62
C ASP A 649 -21.79 -17.80 -29.85
N MET A 650 -21.98 -18.05 -28.53
CA MET A 650 -22.84 -17.25 -27.65
C MET A 650 -22.44 -15.78 -27.56
N ARG A 651 -21.15 -15.51 -27.61
CA ARG A 651 -20.63 -14.14 -27.62
C ARG A 651 -20.83 -13.48 -28.99
N GLY A 652 -20.75 -14.26 -30.09
CA GLY A 652 -21.05 -13.82 -31.46
C GLY A 652 -22.51 -13.39 -31.62
N GLU A 653 -23.48 -14.20 -31.14
CA GLU A 653 -24.91 -13.88 -31.15
C GLU A 653 -25.25 -12.54 -30.44
N LEU A 654 -24.43 -12.12 -29.50
CA LEU A 654 -24.61 -10.88 -28.75
C LEU A 654 -23.64 -9.77 -29.19
N HIS A 655 -22.92 -9.95 -30.29
CA HIS A 655 -21.84 -9.05 -30.72
C HIS A 655 -22.27 -7.59 -30.80
N ASP A 656 -23.35 -7.28 -31.49
CA ASP A 656 -23.87 -5.92 -31.67
C ASP A 656 -24.28 -5.27 -30.34
N ARG A 657 -24.88 -6.04 -29.44
CA ARG A 657 -25.26 -5.56 -28.11
C ARG A 657 -24.04 -5.21 -27.27
N PHE A 658 -22.94 -5.92 -27.43
CA PHE A 658 -21.68 -5.58 -26.77
C PHE A 658 -21.01 -4.32 -27.32
N GLN A 659 -21.34 -3.88 -28.55
CA GLN A 659 -20.85 -2.63 -29.13
C GLN A 659 -21.60 -1.40 -28.58
N VAL A 660 -22.92 -1.52 -28.37
CA VAL A 660 -23.80 -0.38 -28.06
C VAL A 660 -23.95 -0.14 -26.56
N VAL A 661 -23.86 -1.15 -25.69
CA VAL A 661 -24.20 -1.06 -24.27
C VAL A 661 -23.01 -0.62 -23.40
N LYS A 662 -23.15 0.52 -22.73
CA LYS A 662 -22.27 0.93 -21.63
C LYS A 662 -22.62 0.13 -20.37
N GLY A 663 -21.77 -0.83 -19.99
CA GLY A 663 -21.99 -1.68 -18.81
C GLY A 663 -22.11 -3.16 -19.19
N ARG A 664 -21.06 -3.70 -19.75
CA ARG A 664 -20.99 -5.03 -20.39
C ARG A 664 -21.15 -6.23 -19.44
N MET A 665 -21.28 -6.03 -18.10
CA MET A 665 -21.39 -7.16 -17.16
C MET A 665 -22.72 -7.88 -17.28
N ALA A 666 -23.84 -7.18 -17.47
CA ALA A 666 -25.16 -7.78 -17.67
C ALA A 666 -25.19 -8.72 -18.91
N LEU A 667 -24.46 -8.35 -19.96
CA LEU A 667 -24.31 -9.21 -21.17
C LEU A 667 -23.46 -10.45 -20.88
N TRP A 668 -22.43 -10.33 -20.02
CA TRP A 668 -21.66 -11.49 -19.58
C TRP A 668 -22.47 -12.41 -18.63
N GLU A 669 -23.39 -11.87 -17.85
CA GLU A 669 -24.36 -12.65 -17.08
C GLU A 669 -25.31 -13.41 -17.99
N GLU A 670 -25.76 -12.80 -19.10
CA GLU A 670 -26.60 -13.44 -20.13
C GLU A 670 -25.81 -14.57 -20.82
N VAL A 671 -24.58 -14.34 -21.24
CA VAL A 671 -23.69 -15.39 -21.79
C VAL A 671 -23.50 -16.54 -20.80
N SER A 672 -23.23 -16.24 -19.54
CA SER A 672 -23.07 -17.25 -18.48
C SER A 672 -24.33 -18.07 -18.27
N ARG A 673 -25.50 -17.43 -18.29
CA ARG A 673 -26.83 -18.09 -18.15
C ARG A 673 -27.10 -19.00 -19.34
N ASN A 674 -26.84 -18.54 -20.55
CA ASN A 674 -27.02 -19.33 -21.78
C ASN A 674 -26.07 -20.52 -21.84
N LEU A 675 -24.83 -20.38 -21.40
CA LEU A 675 -23.90 -21.50 -21.24
C LEU A 675 -24.40 -22.51 -20.21
N SER A 676 -24.94 -22.04 -19.10
CA SER A 676 -25.48 -22.90 -18.03
C SER A 676 -26.71 -23.68 -18.53
N ALA A 677 -27.57 -23.08 -19.34
CA ALA A 677 -28.70 -23.76 -20.00
C ALA A 677 -28.24 -24.88 -20.96
N ASN A 678 -27.01 -24.80 -21.47
CA ASN A 678 -26.35 -25.82 -22.30
C ASN A 678 -25.42 -26.76 -21.48
N GLY A 679 -25.60 -26.84 -20.16
CA GLY A 679 -24.85 -27.75 -19.27
C GLY A 679 -23.41 -27.29 -18.94
N ILE A 680 -23.02 -26.05 -19.30
CA ILE A 680 -21.66 -25.50 -19.08
C ILE A 680 -21.73 -24.48 -17.94
N SER A 681 -21.42 -24.89 -16.73
CA SER A 681 -21.43 -24.01 -15.56
C SER A 681 -20.16 -23.19 -15.47
N ARG A 682 -20.19 -21.91 -15.86
CA ARG A 682 -19.11 -20.95 -15.84
C ARG A 682 -19.62 -19.58 -15.37
N SER A 683 -18.87 -18.91 -14.49
CA SER A 683 -19.27 -17.58 -14.01
C SER A 683 -19.09 -16.50 -15.10
N PRO A 684 -19.82 -15.36 -15.04
CA PRO A 684 -19.67 -14.24 -15.96
C PRO A 684 -18.22 -13.72 -16.07
N GLY A 685 -17.50 -13.71 -14.92
CA GLY A 685 -16.08 -13.35 -14.88
C GLY A 685 -15.18 -14.34 -15.60
N GLN A 686 -15.45 -15.64 -15.52
CA GLN A 686 -14.70 -16.66 -16.24
C GLN A 686 -14.94 -16.57 -17.75
N CYS A 687 -16.17 -16.33 -18.19
CA CYS A 687 -16.52 -16.11 -19.60
C CYS A 687 -15.80 -14.88 -20.17
N LYS A 688 -15.84 -13.76 -19.46
CA LYS A 688 -15.13 -12.52 -19.83
C LYS A 688 -13.61 -12.72 -19.91
N SER A 689 -13.02 -13.40 -18.92
CA SER A 689 -11.57 -13.64 -18.89
C SER A 689 -11.10 -14.51 -20.05
N LEU A 690 -11.85 -15.59 -20.36
CA LEU A 690 -11.52 -16.42 -21.51
C LEU A 690 -11.65 -15.64 -22.83
N TRP A 691 -12.71 -14.87 -23.01
CA TRP A 691 -12.90 -14.04 -24.21
C TRP A 691 -11.74 -13.04 -24.41
N THR A 692 -11.29 -12.38 -23.33
CA THR A 692 -10.13 -11.48 -23.40
C THR A 692 -8.87 -12.21 -23.86
N SER A 693 -8.63 -13.43 -23.36
CA SER A 693 -7.50 -14.26 -23.79
C SER A 693 -7.60 -14.71 -25.26
N LEU A 694 -8.83 -15.00 -25.73
CA LEU A 694 -9.07 -15.34 -27.15
C LEU A 694 -8.81 -14.14 -28.08
N LEU A 695 -9.25 -12.94 -27.69
CA LEU A 695 -8.97 -11.70 -28.42
C LEU A 695 -7.46 -11.42 -28.51
N GLN A 696 -6.77 -11.52 -27.40
CA GLN A 696 -5.31 -11.32 -27.37
C GLN A 696 -4.61 -12.31 -28.31
N LYS A 697 -5.01 -13.59 -28.27
CA LYS A 697 -4.43 -14.61 -29.15
C LYS A 697 -4.76 -14.39 -30.62
N TYR A 698 -5.95 -13.91 -30.93
CA TYR A 698 -6.36 -13.52 -32.28
C TYR A 698 -5.49 -12.39 -32.83
N GLU A 699 -5.26 -11.34 -32.03
CA GLU A 699 -4.37 -10.23 -32.37
C GLU A 699 -2.91 -10.67 -32.61
N GLU A 700 -2.39 -11.57 -31.75
CA GLU A 700 -1.07 -12.15 -31.94
C GLU A 700 -0.94 -12.90 -33.26
N VAL A 701 -1.94 -13.74 -33.61
CA VAL A 701 -1.94 -14.54 -34.85
C VAL A 701 -2.13 -13.65 -36.10
N LYS A 702 -2.95 -12.58 -36.00
CA LYS A 702 -3.16 -11.60 -37.07
C LYS A 702 -1.89 -10.79 -37.39
N ASN A 703 -1.06 -10.51 -36.37
CA ASN A 703 0.18 -9.71 -36.50
C ASN A 703 1.41 -10.56 -36.92
N GLU A 704 1.38 -11.88 -36.77
CA GLU A 704 2.45 -12.77 -37.21
C GLU A 704 2.35 -13.07 -38.74
N LYS A 705 3.03 -12.27 -39.56
CA LYS A 705 3.03 -12.36 -41.04
C LYS A 705 3.60 -13.68 -41.63
N ASN A 706 4.04 -14.67 -40.82
CA ASN A 706 4.83 -15.79 -41.39
C ASN A 706 4.66 -17.19 -40.76
N THR A 707 3.63 -17.46 -39.97
CA THR A 707 3.30 -18.85 -39.64
C THR A 707 1.79 -19.01 -39.46
N LYS A 708 1.11 -19.49 -40.48
CA LYS A 708 -0.23 -20.11 -40.36
C LYS A 708 -0.11 -21.40 -39.53
N LYS A 709 0.29 -21.30 -38.29
CA LYS A 709 0.02 -22.36 -37.32
C LYS A 709 -1.49 -22.32 -37.08
N LYS A 710 -2.19 -23.40 -37.47
CA LYS A 710 -3.63 -23.59 -37.30
C LYS A 710 -4.00 -23.40 -35.82
N TRP A 711 -4.36 -22.17 -35.44
CA TRP A 711 -5.06 -21.94 -34.19
C TRP A 711 -6.51 -22.37 -34.40
N PRO A 712 -7.03 -23.32 -33.61
CA PRO A 712 -8.31 -23.98 -33.88
C PRO A 712 -9.55 -23.06 -33.93
N TYR A 713 -9.41 -21.86 -33.35
CA TYR A 713 -10.52 -20.90 -33.23
C TYR A 713 -10.36 -19.67 -34.13
N LEU A 714 -9.39 -19.67 -35.02
CA LEU A 714 -9.11 -18.50 -35.88
C LEU A 714 -10.30 -18.14 -36.77
N GLU A 715 -10.85 -19.10 -37.47
CA GLU A 715 -11.99 -18.92 -38.39
C GLU A 715 -13.26 -18.47 -37.63
N ASP A 716 -13.53 -19.04 -36.45
CA ASP A 716 -14.66 -18.65 -35.61
C ASP A 716 -14.53 -17.22 -35.09
N MET A 717 -13.31 -16.78 -34.71
CA MET A 717 -13.04 -15.42 -34.28
C MET A 717 -13.03 -14.42 -35.44
N GLU A 718 -12.51 -14.79 -36.60
CA GLU A 718 -12.58 -13.96 -37.82
C GLU A 718 -14.03 -13.69 -38.21
N ARG A 719 -14.89 -14.70 -38.24
CA ARG A 719 -16.32 -14.56 -38.55
C ARG A 719 -17.00 -13.50 -37.68
N ILE A 720 -16.70 -13.45 -36.37
CA ILE A 720 -17.34 -12.52 -35.44
C ILE A 720 -16.72 -11.13 -35.49
N LEU A 721 -15.44 -11.01 -35.84
CA LEU A 721 -14.70 -9.75 -35.75
C LEU A 721 -14.55 -9.04 -37.11
N SER A 722 -14.72 -9.73 -38.25
CA SER A 722 -14.59 -9.18 -39.61
C SER A 722 -15.84 -8.46 -40.15
N GLU A 723 -17.01 -8.69 -39.55
CA GLU A 723 -18.25 -7.97 -39.93
C GLU A 723 -18.21 -6.45 -39.68
N ASN A 724 -17.14 -5.92 -39.01
CA ASN A 724 -16.99 -4.49 -38.77
C ASN A 724 -16.14 -3.69 -39.75
N GLU A 725 -15.45 -4.32 -40.72
CA GLU A 725 -14.69 -3.56 -41.74
C GLU A 725 -15.57 -3.09 -42.90
N GLU A 726 -16.73 -3.72 -43.14
CA GLU A 726 -17.67 -3.29 -44.21
C GLU A 726 -18.64 -2.17 -43.79
N LEU A 727 -18.87 -1.94 -42.52
CA LEU A 727 -19.73 -0.87 -41.99
C LEU A 727 -19.00 0.45 -41.75
N ALA A 728 -17.67 0.46 -41.74
CA ALA A 728 -16.86 1.67 -41.57
C ALA A 728 -16.51 2.36 -42.90
N THR A 729 -16.93 1.77 -44.03
CA THR A 729 -16.71 2.32 -45.41
C THR A 729 -17.99 2.67 -46.16
N LYS A 730 -19.13 2.73 -45.47
CA LYS A 730 -20.38 3.30 -46.03
C LYS A 730 -20.84 4.54 -45.27
#